data_390ca6f6a1c152ea404df98e3d825ddc
#
_entry.id   390ca6f6a1c152ea404df98e3d825ddc
#
_cell.length_a   1.000
_cell.length_b   1.000
_cell.length_c   1.000
_cell.angle_alpha   90.00
_cell.angle_beta   90.00
_cell.angle_gamma   90.00
#
_symmetry.space_group_name_H-M   'P 1'
#
loop_
_entity.id
_entity.type
_entity.pdbx_description
1 polymer ?
#
loop_
_entity_poly.entity_id
_entity_poly.type
_entity_poly.pdbx_seq_one_letter_code
_entity_poly.pdbx_strand_id
1 'polypeptide(L)'
;MPSKIFVKGARENNLKNIDVEIPRDALTVITGLSGSGKSSLAFDTIYAEGQRRYVESLSSYARMFLGQKEKPDVDYIEGLSPAISIDQKTTSQNPRSTVGTVTEVYDYLRLLWARVGTPHCPNCGKEIRQQSIDQIIDQLMALGEGTRVQIMAPVIRGKKGEHVKIFEDARRSGYVRVRADGNMYDLSEEISLEKNKKHNIEVVIDRLILRPDVVHRLTDSCETAAALSGGLILANILPDDRDILFSQNYACEDCGVSIEELTPRMFSFNNPFGACPTCTGLGTQLKVDPDLVIPNKSVSLLDGAICASGWNNVRGDGISRMYFDALSKKYHFSLRDPVEKLPKEVMDVILYGTKGEKLELQYDQPRGKGVLYQAFEGVIPNLERRYKETQSDGVREELEACMSECPCPTCGGKRLRRESLAVTVGDLSISDYCEKSVVDALDFVDQLTLTDQQMRIGERILKEIKNRLGFLRSVGLEYLTLSRASASLSGGEAQRIRLATQIGSSLMGVLYILDEPSIGLHQRDNDKLLATLKRLRDLGNTLIVVEHDEDTMRAADYLIDIGPGAGAHGGQVVAAGTPQEVMANPNSLTGQYLSGKKKIEVPKTRRAGNGSFLTVRGAQENNLKDLDVSVPLGTFTCVTGVSGSGKSSLVNEIIYKKLGADLNRMKVHPGRCKAIEGEEFLDKVICIDQSPIGRTPRSNPATYTNLFNDIRDLFASTPDAKARGYGPGRFSFNVRGGRCEACSGDGQLKIEMHFLPDIYVPCEVCKGKRYNRETLEVRYKGKSIADVLEMTVEEALEFFRDLPKLEAKLRTLSEVGLGYIRLGQSSTTLSGGEAQRVKLATELSKRSTGRTIYILDEPTTGLHTDDVKKLLEVLQRLVDAGNTVLVIEHNLDVIKCADYLLDLGPEGGSGGGTLVTCGTPEAVAACGASYTGQYLKKMLR
;
A
#
# COMPACT_ATOMS: atom_id res chain seq x y z
N MET A 1 20.06 -11.16 -36.06
CA MET A 1 18.98 -10.27 -35.74
C MET A 1 19.40 -8.84 -36.05
N PRO A 2 18.50 -7.91 -36.42
CA PRO A 2 18.91 -6.50 -36.65
C PRO A 2 19.56 -5.94 -35.39
N SER A 3 20.61 -5.12 -35.59
CA SER A 3 21.40 -4.51 -34.50
C SER A 3 20.68 -3.36 -33.81
N LYS A 4 19.55 -2.93 -34.35
CA LYS A 4 18.76 -1.78 -33.89
C LYS A 4 17.26 -2.11 -33.92
N ILE A 5 16.50 -1.45 -33.07
CA ILE A 5 15.04 -1.32 -33.19
C ILE A 5 14.79 -0.07 -34.04
N PHE A 6 14.01 -0.18 -35.10
CA PHE A 6 13.67 0.93 -35.97
C PHE A 6 12.16 1.20 -35.89
N VAL A 7 11.80 2.39 -35.46
CA VAL A 7 10.43 2.89 -35.39
C VAL A 7 10.21 3.86 -36.53
N LYS A 8 9.23 3.61 -37.40
CA LYS A 8 8.91 4.43 -38.56
C LYS A 8 7.54 5.07 -38.43
N GLY A 9 7.48 6.38 -38.51
CA GLY A 9 6.24 7.12 -38.63
C GLY A 9 5.36 7.05 -37.38
N ALA A 10 5.91 7.19 -36.16
CA ALA A 10 5.12 7.20 -34.96
C ALA A 10 4.31 8.49 -34.79
N ARG A 11 2.98 8.35 -34.60
CA ARG A 11 2.01 9.46 -34.51
C ARG A 11 1.11 9.37 -33.29
N GLU A 12 1.42 8.45 -32.33
CA GLU A 12 0.60 8.25 -31.14
C GLU A 12 0.56 9.52 -30.27
N ASN A 13 -0.61 9.90 -29.80
CA ASN A 13 -0.87 11.09 -28.99
C ASN A 13 -0.34 12.38 -29.64
N ASN A 14 0.74 12.97 -29.08
CA ASN A 14 1.33 14.21 -29.59
C ASN A 14 2.57 13.99 -30.48
N LEU A 15 2.94 12.76 -30.81
CA LEU A 15 4.07 12.47 -31.68
C LEU A 15 3.82 12.94 -33.11
N LYS A 16 4.80 13.61 -33.73
CA LYS A 16 4.67 14.28 -35.06
C LYS A 16 5.31 13.47 -36.17
N ASN A 17 4.80 12.23 -36.39
CA ASN A 17 5.29 11.34 -37.45
C ASN A 17 6.80 11.14 -37.40
N ILE A 18 7.30 10.73 -36.23
CA ILE A 18 8.73 10.62 -35.97
C ILE A 18 9.30 9.26 -36.39
N ASP A 19 10.55 9.28 -36.84
CA ASP A 19 11.37 8.11 -37.10
C ASP A 19 12.45 8.03 -36.02
N VAL A 20 12.65 6.85 -35.42
CA VAL A 20 13.60 6.66 -34.32
C VAL A 20 14.37 5.35 -34.47
N GLU A 21 15.68 5.41 -34.31
CA GLU A 21 16.56 4.24 -34.21
C GLU A 21 17.03 4.06 -32.79
N ILE A 22 16.88 2.85 -32.25
CA ILE A 22 17.27 2.50 -30.89
C ILE A 22 18.25 1.31 -30.94
N PRO A 23 19.50 1.45 -30.43
CA PRO A 23 20.44 0.33 -30.42
C PRO A 23 19.93 -0.80 -29.51
N ARG A 24 20.14 -2.04 -29.96
CA ARG A 24 19.84 -3.23 -29.15
C ARG A 24 21.00 -3.52 -28.21
N ASP A 25 20.69 -4.31 -27.17
CA ASP A 25 21.66 -4.72 -26.14
C ASP A 25 22.38 -3.52 -25.50
N ALA A 26 21.66 -2.42 -25.38
CA ALA A 26 22.12 -1.13 -24.87
C ALA A 26 21.12 -0.52 -23.87
N LEU A 27 21.61 0.38 -23.04
CA LEU A 27 20.82 1.23 -22.17
C LEU A 27 20.50 2.53 -22.91
N THR A 28 19.27 2.65 -23.41
CA THR A 28 18.76 3.84 -24.07
C THR A 28 17.89 4.65 -23.12
N VAL A 29 18.19 5.93 -22.94
CA VAL A 29 17.35 6.83 -22.14
C VAL A 29 16.56 7.76 -23.05
N ILE A 30 15.24 7.83 -22.83
CA ILE A 30 14.35 8.79 -23.50
C ILE A 30 14.06 9.92 -22.51
N THR A 31 14.43 11.14 -22.88
CA THR A 31 14.29 12.33 -22.03
C THR A 31 13.58 13.48 -22.77
N GLY A 32 13.38 14.61 -22.09
CA GLY A 32 12.71 15.80 -22.60
C GLY A 32 11.73 16.40 -21.60
N LEU A 33 11.12 17.52 -21.90
CA LEU A 33 10.16 18.21 -21.02
C LEU A 33 8.96 17.32 -20.64
N SER A 34 8.31 17.63 -19.51
CA SER A 34 7.04 16.98 -19.14
C SER A 34 6.00 17.24 -20.23
N GLY A 35 5.27 16.18 -20.66
CA GLY A 35 4.31 16.27 -21.76
C GLY A 35 4.92 16.37 -23.16
N SER A 36 6.24 16.17 -23.35
CA SER A 36 6.87 16.23 -24.67
C SER A 36 6.58 15.01 -25.57
N GLY A 37 6.07 13.88 -25.04
CA GLY A 37 5.75 12.68 -25.81
C GLY A 37 6.66 11.47 -25.51
N LYS A 38 7.48 11.52 -24.46
CA LYS A 38 8.37 10.42 -24.05
C LYS A 38 7.63 9.12 -23.81
N SER A 39 6.61 9.15 -22.95
CA SER A 39 5.79 7.99 -22.63
C SER A 39 4.99 7.50 -23.82
N SER A 40 4.54 8.41 -24.70
CA SER A 40 3.87 8.06 -25.95
C SER A 40 4.78 7.24 -26.89
N LEU A 41 6.06 7.58 -26.97
CA LEU A 41 7.01 6.76 -27.75
C LEU A 41 7.32 5.44 -27.05
N ALA A 42 7.68 5.47 -25.75
CA ALA A 42 8.16 4.30 -25.03
C ALA A 42 7.06 3.27 -24.76
N PHE A 43 5.92 3.72 -24.20
CA PHE A 43 4.84 2.84 -23.74
C PHE A 43 3.72 2.69 -24.74
N ASP A 44 3.18 3.82 -25.25
CA ASP A 44 2.00 3.76 -26.14
C ASP A 44 2.36 3.30 -27.55
N THR A 45 3.63 3.43 -27.97
CA THR A 45 4.10 2.98 -29.30
C THR A 45 4.92 1.69 -29.21
N ILE A 46 6.13 1.74 -28.62
CA ILE A 46 7.10 0.61 -28.68
C ILE A 46 6.61 -0.58 -27.82
N TYR A 47 6.25 -0.33 -26.56
CA TYR A 47 5.74 -1.39 -25.68
C TYR A 47 4.42 -1.96 -26.18
N ALA A 48 3.48 -1.10 -26.56
CA ALA A 48 2.15 -1.52 -27.02
C ALA A 48 2.26 -2.45 -28.24
N GLU A 49 3.10 -2.12 -29.22
CA GLU A 49 3.33 -2.95 -30.40
C GLU A 49 4.07 -4.25 -30.05
N GLY A 50 5.08 -4.19 -29.18
CA GLY A 50 5.79 -5.38 -28.69
C GLY A 50 4.87 -6.37 -27.98
N GLN A 51 4.01 -5.87 -27.10
CA GLN A 51 3.02 -6.67 -26.39
C GLN A 51 1.94 -7.21 -27.34
N ARG A 52 1.45 -6.38 -28.29
CA ARG A 52 0.47 -6.81 -29.29
C ARG A 52 0.98 -8.00 -30.08
N ARG A 53 2.20 -7.92 -30.62
CA ARG A 53 2.83 -9.03 -31.38
C ARG A 53 3.02 -10.27 -30.53
N TYR A 54 3.41 -10.12 -29.27
CA TYR A 54 3.53 -11.23 -28.34
C TYR A 54 2.19 -11.93 -28.11
N VAL A 55 1.13 -11.16 -27.82
CA VAL A 55 -0.22 -11.68 -27.61
C VAL A 55 -0.76 -12.35 -28.87
N GLU A 56 -0.50 -11.80 -30.07
CA GLU A 56 -0.90 -12.40 -31.35
C GLU A 56 -0.21 -13.75 -31.60
N SER A 57 0.98 -13.96 -31.07
CA SER A 57 1.69 -15.23 -31.18
C SER A 57 1.10 -16.35 -30.30
N LEU A 58 0.26 -16.01 -29.33
CA LEU A 58 -0.36 -16.95 -28.41
C LEU A 58 -1.59 -17.64 -29.01
N SER A 59 -2.03 -18.75 -28.38
CA SER A 59 -3.24 -19.45 -28.79
C SER A 59 -4.48 -18.55 -28.71
N SER A 60 -5.52 -18.84 -29.51
CA SER A 60 -6.78 -18.10 -29.52
C SER A 60 -7.44 -18.05 -28.13
N TYR A 61 -7.30 -19.11 -27.34
CA TYR A 61 -7.77 -19.16 -25.97
C TYR A 61 -7.04 -18.17 -25.05
N ALA A 62 -5.70 -18.13 -25.10
CA ALA A 62 -4.92 -17.19 -24.31
C ALA A 62 -5.19 -15.72 -24.70
N ARG A 63 -5.38 -15.45 -26.00
CA ARG A 63 -5.74 -14.10 -26.50
C ARG A 63 -7.07 -13.61 -25.96
N MET A 64 -8.05 -14.50 -25.79
CA MET A 64 -9.36 -14.14 -25.23
C MET A 64 -9.27 -13.65 -23.77
N PHE A 65 -8.32 -14.18 -23.00
CA PHE A 65 -8.09 -13.75 -21.62
C PHE A 65 -7.22 -12.50 -21.48
N LEU A 66 -6.24 -12.30 -22.36
CA LEU A 66 -5.29 -11.20 -22.30
C LEU A 66 -5.81 -9.91 -22.94
N GLY A 67 -6.93 -9.98 -23.68
CA GLY A 67 -7.49 -8.88 -24.44
C GLY A 67 -6.63 -8.53 -25.68
N GLN A 68 -7.29 -8.04 -26.72
CA GLN A 68 -6.58 -7.45 -27.86
C GLN A 68 -6.28 -5.98 -27.55
N LYS A 69 -5.02 -5.59 -27.65
CA LYS A 69 -4.66 -4.16 -27.69
C LYS A 69 -4.81 -3.64 -29.10
N GLU A 70 -5.29 -2.42 -29.22
CA GLU A 70 -5.33 -1.70 -30.49
C GLU A 70 -3.90 -1.53 -31.04
N LYS A 71 -3.78 -1.54 -32.35
CA LYS A 71 -2.50 -1.26 -33.00
C LYS A 71 -2.17 0.22 -32.78
N PRO A 72 -0.97 0.56 -32.26
CA PRO A 72 -0.57 1.95 -32.13
C PRO A 72 -0.47 2.62 -33.50
N ASP A 73 -0.66 3.96 -33.54
CA ASP A 73 -0.53 4.74 -34.76
C ASP A 73 0.94 4.90 -35.14
N VAL A 74 1.43 3.90 -35.86
CA VAL A 74 2.81 3.80 -36.34
C VAL A 74 2.82 3.06 -37.68
N ASP A 75 3.67 3.44 -38.61
CA ASP A 75 3.76 2.77 -39.90
C ASP A 75 4.26 1.34 -39.71
N TYR A 76 5.44 1.17 -39.11
CA TYR A 76 5.96 -0.14 -38.69
C TYR A 76 7.08 -0.01 -37.65
N ILE A 77 7.33 -1.10 -36.93
CA ILE A 77 8.48 -1.22 -36.03
C ILE A 77 9.23 -2.52 -36.34
N GLU A 78 10.52 -2.43 -36.57
CA GLU A 78 11.41 -3.59 -36.80
C GLU A 78 12.31 -3.84 -35.61
N GLY A 79 12.80 -5.07 -35.46
CA GLY A 79 13.79 -5.44 -34.44
C GLY A 79 13.28 -5.58 -33.02
N LEU A 80 11.95 -5.60 -32.80
CA LEU A 80 11.39 -5.80 -31.46
C LEU A 80 11.69 -7.19 -30.91
N SER A 81 12.09 -7.25 -29.64
CA SER A 81 12.09 -8.42 -28.79
C SER A 81 10.81 -8.50 -27.96
N PRO A 82 10.51 -9.63 -27.29
CA PRO A 82 9.46 -9.66 -26.26
C PRO A 82 9.65 -8.50 -25.27
N ALA A 83 8.61 -7.70 -25.08
CA ALA A 83 8.68 -6.47 -24.29
C ALA A 83 8.06 -6.64 -22.91
N ILE A 84 8.75 -6.17 -21.87
CA ILE A 84 8.28 -6.11 -20.48
C ILE A 84 8.30 -4.66 -20.03
N SER A 85 7.16 -4.17 -19.57
CA SER A 85 7.07 -2.83 -18.98
C SER A 85 7.13 -2.86 -17.47
N ILE A 86 7.85 -1.91 -16.89
CA ILE A 86 7.93 -1.69 -15.45
C ILE A 86 7.52 -0.24 -15.20
N ASP A 87 6.19 -0.06 -15.11
CA ASP A 87 5.56 1.25 -14.90
C ASP A 87 5.33 1.56 -13.41
N GLN A 88 5.00 2.82 -13.11
CA GLN A 88 4.79 3.32 -11.77
C GLN A 88 3.35 3.11 -11.26
N LYS A 89 2.37 2.94 -12.17
CA LYS A 89 0.94 3.12 -11.88
C LYS A 89 0.23 2.01 -11.11
N THR A 90 0.85 0.85 -10.86
CA THR A 90 0.14 -0.30 -10.30
C THR A 90 0.68 -0.77 -8.96
N THR A 91 0.37 -0.06 -7.88
CA THR A 91 0.42 -0.65 -6.54
C THR A 91 -0.80 -1.57 -6.38
N SER A 92 -0.57 -2.83 -6.05
CA SER A 92 -1.66 -3.76 -5.76
C SER A 92 -2.40 -3.28 -4.50
N GLN A 93 -3.68 -2.97 -4.65
CA GLN A 93 -4.54 -2.62 -3.51
C GLN A 93 -5.03 -3.85 -2.73
N ASN A 94 -4.60 -5.05 -3.11
CA ASN A 94 -4.99 -6.27 -2.42
C ASN A 94 -4.35 -6.30 -1.02
N PRO A 95 -5.14 -6.29 0.07
CA PRO A 95 -4.62 -6.25 1.44
C PRO A 95 -3.86 -7.51 1.85
N ARG A 96 -3.98 -8.60 1.07
CA ARG A 96 -3.24 -9.84 1.28
C ARG A 96 -1.88 -9.86 0.61
N SER A 97 -1.60 -8.95 -0.33
CA SER A 97 -0.31 -8.89 -0.99
C SER A 97 0.75 -8.26 -0.08
N THR A 98 1.89 -8.93 0.07
CA THR A 98 3.04 -8.44 0.83
C THR A 98 4.29 -8.42 -0.05
N VAL A 99 5.34 -7.74 0.39
CA VAL A 99 6.64 -7.76 -0.29
C VAL A 99 7.08 -9.20 -0.54
N GLY A 100 7.00 -10.07 0.47
CA GLY A 100 7.38 -11.48 0.35
C GLY A 100 6.59 -12.25 -0.71
N THR A 101 5.28 -11.98 -0.85
CA THR A 101 4.45 -12.66 -1.87
C THR A 101 4.66 -12.11 -3.27
N VAL A 102 4.85 -10.81 -3.43
CA VAL A 102 5.08 -10.17 -4.74
C VAL A 102 6.45 -10.56 -5.31
N THR A 103 7.45 -10.75 -4.44
CA THR A 103 8.79 -11.18 -4.83
C THR A 103 8.94 -12.71 -4.94
N GLU A 104 7.86 -13.44 -4.67
CA GLU A 104 7.83 -14.92 -4.59
C GLU A 104 8.77 -15.52 -3.54
N VAL A 105 9.44 -14.71 -2.72
CA VAL A 105 10.29 -15.19 -1.61
C VAL A 105 9.47 -16.01 -0.64
N TYR A 106 8.23 -15.59 -0.37
CA TYR A 106 7.33 -16.27 0.55
C TYR A 106 7.00 -17.70 0.11
N ASP A 107 6.98 -18.00 -1.18
CA ASP A 107 6.72 -19.34 -1.69
C ASP A 107 7.88 -20.30 -1.36
N TYR A 108 9.11 -19.82 -1.46
CA TYR A 108 10.29 -20.58 -1.02
C TYR A 108 10.36 -20.70 0.50
N LEU A 109 9.96 -19.68 1.25
CA LEU A 109 9.88 -19.77 2.73
C LEU A 109 8.86 -20.83 3.16
N ARG A 110 7.67 -20.87 2.56
CA ARG A 110 6.67 -21.91 2.85
C ARG A 110 7.22 -23.32 2.59
N LEU A 111 7.99 -23.48 1.52
CA LEU A 111 8.62 -24.76 1.19
C LEU A 111 9.71 -25.10 2.21
N LEU A 112 10.53 -24.12 2.61
CA LEU A 112 11.60 -24.33 3.59
C LEU A 112 11.01 -24.75 4.94
N TRP A 113 10.03 -23.99 5.49
CA TRP A 113 9.39 -24.32 6.77
C TRP A 113 8.66 -25.67 6.74
N ALA A 114 8.08 -26.03 5.62
CA ALA A 114 7.42 -27.33 5.47
C ALA A 114 8.40 -28.53 5.42
N ARG A 115 9.65 -28.34 4.94
CA ARG A 115 10.60 -29.42 4.72
C ARG A 115 11.71 -29.52 5.75
N VAL A 116 12.08 -28.39 6.34
CA VAL A 116 13.22 -28.26 7.27
C VAL A 116 12.75 -27.81 8.66
N GLY A 117 11.53 -27.29 8.77
CA GLY A 117 10.99 -26.74 10.01
C GLY A 117 10.81 -27.79 11.12
N THR A 118 11.08 -27.35 12.34
CA THR A 118 10.88 -28.12 13.57
C THR A 118 9.57 -27.69 14.20
N PRO A 119 8.56 -28.56 14.31
CA PRO A 119 7.29 -28.23 14.95
C PRO A 119 7.38 -28.24 16.47
N HIS A 120 6.71 -27.27 17.09
CA HIS A 120 6.57 -27.13 18.52
C HIS A 120 5.09 -27.14 18.92
N CYS A 121 4.81 -27.49 20.15
CA CYS A 121 3.45 -27.43 20.67
C CYS A 121 3.00 -25.96 20.82
N PRO A 122 1.88 -25.53 20.19
CA PRO A 122 1.41 -24.15 20.29
C PRO A 122 0.97 -23.76 21.71
N ASN A 123 0.80 -24.71 22.64
CA ASN A 123 0.37 -24.46 24.01
C ASN A 123 1.54 -24.45 25.00
N CYS A 124 2.44 -25.43 24.95
CA CYS A 124 3.54 -25.58 25.91
C CYS A 124 4.94 -25.32 25.35
N GLY A 125 5.07 -25.13 24.02
CA GLY A 125 6.35 -24.81 23.37
C GLY A 125 7.32 -25.99 23.22
N LYS A 126 6.99 -27.19 23.69
CA LYS A 126 7.86 -28.37 23.54
C LYS A 126 7.99 -28.76 22.07
N GLU A 127 9.17 -29.17 21.64
CA GLU A 127 9.41 -29.76 20.34
C GLU A 127 8.57 -31.01 20.13
N ILE A 128 7.95 -31.15 19.00
CA ILE A 128 7.12 -32.29 18.62
C ILE A 128 7.84 -33.07 17.51
N ARG A 129 8.06 -34.36 17.70
CA ARG A 129 8.66 -35.24 16.69
C ARG A 129 7.69 -36.31 16.25
N GLN A 130 7.78 -36.73 15.01
CA GLN A 130 7.17 -37.98 14.55
C GLN A 130 8.01 -39.14 15.05
N GLN A 131 7.34 -40.18 15.52
CA GLN A 131 8.01 -41.44 15.90
C GLN A 131 7.70 -42.52 14.86
N SER A 132 8.69 -43.20 14.34
CA SER A 132 8.46 -44.38 13.53
C SER A 132 7.98 -45.55 14.43
N ILE A 133 7.28 -46.51 13.84
CA ILE A 133 6.87 -47.71 14.59
C ILE A 133 8.09 -48.38 15.24
N ASP A 134 9.21 -48.49 14.51
CA ASP A 134 10.45 -49.10 15.06
C ASP A 134 10.96 -48.35 16.29
N GLN A 135 10.97 -46.98 16.24
CA GLN A 135 11.35 -46.17 17.40
C GLN A 135 10.42 -46.37 18.61
N ILE A 136 9.11 -46.50 18.32
CA ILE A 136 8.11 -46.75 19.38
C ILE A 136 8.36 -48.11 20.00
N ILE A 137 8.64 -49.13 19.19
CA ILE A 137 8.96 -50.49 19.65
C ILE A 137 10.25 -50.50 20.48
N ASP A 138 11.32 -49.84 20.00
CA ASP A 138 12.57 -49.69 20.73
C ASP A 138 12.36 -49.05 22.11
N GLN A 139 11.55 -48.01 22.18
CA GLN A 139 11.20 -47.33 23.44
C GLN A 139 10.37 -48.23 24.37
N LEU A 140 9.42 -48.99 23.81
CA LEU A 140 8.64 -49.97 24.60
C LEU A 140 9.54 -51.09 25.13
N MET A 141 10.43 -51.64 24.29
CA MET A 141 11.35 -52.67 24.69
C MET A 141 12.38 -52.21 25.74
N ALA A 142 12.74 -50.91 25.72
CA ALA A 142 13.62 -50.30 26.71
C ALA A 142 13.01 -50.26 28.13
N LEU A 143 11.68 -50.45 28.27
CA LEU A 143 11.01 -50.53 29.60
C LEU A 143 11.43 -51.75 30.43
N GLY A 144 12.05 -52.74 29.80
CA GLY A 144 12.60 -53.92 30.44
C GLY A 144 11.80 -55.20 30.20
N GLU A 145 12.53 -56.32 30.18
CA GLU A 145 11.93 -57.63 29.98
C GLU A 145 11.01 -58.04 31.16
N GLY A 146 9.86 -58.61 30.84
CA GLY A 146 8.83 -58.98 31.82
C GLY A 146 7.78 -57.91 32.10
N THR A 147 7.95 -56.70 31.56
CA THR A 147 6.97 -55.62 31.73
C THR A 147 5.66 -55.99 31.00
N ARG A 148 4.53 -55.83 31.67
CA ARG A 148 3.19 -56.06 31.09
C ARG A 148 2.67 -54.76 30.43
N VAL A 149 2.42 -54.79 29.14
CA VAL A 149 1.98 -53.66 28.38
C VAL A 149 0.66 -53.96 27.67
N GLN A 150 -0.23 -53.03 27.67
CA GLN A 150 -1.50 -53.06 26.94
C GLN A 150 -1.45 -52.00 25.86
N ILE A 151 -1.50 -52.43 24.58
CA ILE A 151 -1.53 -51.54 23.42
C ILE A 151 -2.97 -51.18 23.10
N MET A 152 -3.27 -49.89 23.03
CA MET A 152 -4.59 -49.36 22.81
C MET A 152 -4.58 -48.31 21.70
N ALA A 153 -5.69 -48.23 20.98
CA ALA A 153 -5.93 -47.21 19.98
C ALA A 153 -6.86 -46.10 20.50
N PRO A 154 -6.39 -44.85 20.75
CA PRO A 154 -7.25 -43.76 21.22
C PRO A 154 -8.07 -43.17 20.06
N VAL A 155 -9.31 -43.64 19.90
CA VAL A 155 -10.22 -43.32 18.80
C VAL A 155 -10.98 -42.03 19.07
N ILE A 156 -11.34 -41.75 20.31
CA ILE A 156 -11.99 -40.50 20.74
C ILE A 156 -11.17 -39.87 21.87
N ARG A 157 -10.90 -38.58 21.75
CA ARG A 157 -10.21 -37.77 22.76
C ARG A 157 -10.96 -36.46 22.97
N GLY A 158 -11.54 -36.30 24.16
CA GLY A 158 -12.18 -35.07 24.63
C GLY A 158 -13.37 -34.58 23.78
N LYS A 159 -14.09 -35.49 23.08
CA LYS A 159 -15.25 -35.14 22.27
C LYS A 159 -16.55 -35.47 23.01
N LYS A 160 -17.55 -34.60 22.86
CA LYS A 160 -18.91 -34.84 23.38
C LYS A 160 -19.68 -35.82 22.49
N GLY A 161 -20.51 -36.62 23.06
CA GLY A 161 -21.41 -37.56 22.34
C GLY A 161 -21.47 -38.93 23.00
N GLU A 162 -22.47 -39.72 22.68
CA GLU A 162 -22.69 -41.08 23.13
C GLU A 162 -21.76 -42.11 22.45
N HIS A 163 -21.20 -41.74 21.27
CA HIS A 163 -20.26 -42.51 20.46
C HIS A 163 -20.65 -43.98 20.19
N VAL A 164 -21.93 -44.34 20.16
CA VAL A 164 -22.46 -45.70 19.96
C VAL A 164 -21.86 -46.37 18.74
N LYS A 165 -21.75 -45.61 17.61
CA LYS A 165 -21.18 -46.13 16.35
C LYS A 165 -19.75 -46.63 16.50
N ILE A 166 -18.92 -45.99 17.33
CA ILE A 166 -17.53 -46.40 17.57
C ILE A 166 -17.49 -47.77 18.25
N PHE A 167 -18.36 -48.01 19.24
CA PHE A 167 -18.45 -49.30 19.92
C PHE A 167 -18.95 -50.39 18.97
N GLU A 168 -19.94 -50.06 18.11
CA GLU A 168 -20.43 -51.01 17.09
C GLU A 168 -19.34 -51.37 16.06
N ASP A 169 -18.60 -50.40 15.57
CA ASP A 169 -17.54 -50.60 14.57
C ASP A 169 -16.38 -51.41 15.21
N ALA A 170 -16.00 -51.13 16.45
CA ALA A 170 -14.99 -51.91 17.17
C ALA A 170 -15.49 -53.36 17.39
N ARG A 171 -16.75 -53.57 17.73
CA ARG A 171 -17.35 -54.88 17.90
C ARG A 171 -17.35 -55.66 16.57
N ARG A 172 -17.73 -55.04 15.47
CA ARG A 172 -17.74 -55.66 14.12
C ARG A 172 -16.33 -56.03 13.66
N SER A 173 -15.33 -55.24 14.07
CA SER A 173 -13.92 -55.51 13.76
C SER A 173 -13.27 -56.60 14.64
N GLY A 174 -14.05 -57.20 15.61
CA GLY A 174 -13.60 -58.33 16.42
C GLY A 174 -12.85 -57.93 17.68
N TYR A 175 -12.78 -56.64 18.03
CA TYR A 175 -12.21 -56.22 19.32
C TYR A 175 -13.09 -56.62 20.48
N VAL A 176 -12.47 -56.94 21.63
CA VAL A 176 -13.19 -57.48 22.79
C VAL A 176 -13.39 -56.40 23.86
N ARG A 177 -12.51 -55.48 24.00
CA ARG A 177 -12.46 -54.49 25.09
C ARG A 177 -12.20 -53.08 24.62
N VAL A 178 -12.78 -52.15 25.36
CA VAL A 178 -12.50 -50.72 25.23
C VAL A 178 -12.29 -50.12 26.59
N ARG A 179 -11.48 -49.05 26.68
CA ARG A 179 -11.39 -48.21 27.84
C ARG A 179 -12.13 -46.92 27.53
N ALA A 180 -13.13 -46.57 28.32
CA ALA A 180 -13.87 -45.31 28.19
C ALA A 180 -13.76 -44.54 29.51
N ASP A 181 -13.25 -43.30 29.44
CA ASP A 181 -13.00 -42.40 30.58
C ASP A 181 -12.23 -43.08 31.71
N GLY A 182 -11.21 -43.90 31.37
CA GLY A 182 -10.35 -44.63 32.27
C GLY A 182 -10.92 -45.96 32.74
N ASN A 183 -12.19 -46.27 32.50
CA ASN A 183 -12.82 -47.54 32.92
C ASN A 183 -12.80 -48.56 31.78
N MET A 184 -12.48 -49.82 32.09
CA MET A 184 -12.48 -50.90 31.12
C MET A 184 -13.86 -51.52 30.98
N TYR A 185 -14.32 -51.63 29.74
CA TYR A 185 -15.59 -52.23 29.38
C TYR A 185 -15.37 -53.39 28.40
N ASP A 186 -16.20 -54.42 28.55
CA ASP A 186 -16.29 -55.49 27.55
C ASP A 186 -17.28 -55.05 26.43
N LEU A 187 -16.87 -55.22 25.17
CA LEU A 187 -17.73 -54.82 24.05
C LEU A 187 -18.96 -55.71 23.88
N SER A 188 -19.06 -56.83 24.60
CA SER A 188 -20.28 -57.63 24.65
C SER A 188 -21.38 -56.96 25.48
N GLU A 189 -21.03 -56.02 26.37
CA GLU A 189 -21.96 -55.30 27.21
C GLU A 189 -22.46 -54.04 26.47
N GLU A 190 -23.61 -53.50 26.92
CA GLU A 190 -24.12 -52.23 26.42
C GLU A 190 -23.44 -51.07 27.14
N ILE A 191 -22.67 -50.29 26.39
CA ILE A 191 -21.91 -49.14 26.91
C ILE A 191 -22.70 -47.88 26.60
N SER A 192 -23.15 -47.20 27.66
CA SER A 192 -23.87 -45.91 27.56
C SER A 192 -23.05 -44.77 28.14
N LEU A 193 -22.76 -43.75 27.29
CA LEU A 193 -22.04 -42.55 27.67
C LEU A 193 -22.94 -41.32 27.67
N GLU A 194 -22.61 -40.32 28.52
CA GLU A 194 -23.42 -39.11 28.63
C GLU A 194 -23.19 -38.17 27.44
N LYS A 195 -24.23 -37.86 26.67
CA LYS A 195 -24.23 -37.05 25.43
C LYS A 195 -23.55 -35.69 25.60
N ASN A 196 -23.67 -35.05 26.74
CA ASN A 196 -23.17 -33.68 26.97
C ASN A 196 -21.80 -33.59 27.62
N LYS A 197 -21.20 -34.71 28.03
CA LYS A 197 -19.85 -34.78 28.54
C LYS A 197 -18.82 -35.06 27.47
N LYS A 198 -17.57 -34.67 27.75
CA LYS A 198 -16.44 -35.02 26.89
C LYS A 198 -15.91 -36.39 27.31
N HIS A 199 -15.73 -37.27 26.36
CA HIS A 199 -15.29 -38.63 26.58
C HIS A 199 -13.95 -38.93 25.90
N ASN A 200 -13.17 -39.84 26.48
CA ASN A 200 -12.01 -40.48 25.88
C ASN A 200 -12.35 -41.96 25.66
N ILE A 201 -12.10 -42.49 24.47
CA ILE A 201 -12.38 -43.90 24.14
C ILE A 201 -11.14 -44.50 23.50
N GLU A 202 -10.58 -45.49 24.11
CA GLU A 202 -9.43 -46.26 23.61
C GLU A 202 -9.84 -47.71 23.38
N VAL A 203 -9.60 -48.22 22.14
CA VAL A 203 -9.84 -49.62 21.79
C VAL A 203 -8.62 -50.41 22.16
N VAL A 204 -8.79 -51.47 22.93
CA VAL A 204 -7.70 -52.39 23.34
C VAL A 204 -7.36 -53.31 22.19
N ILE A 205 -6.12 -53.19 21.68
CA ILE A 205 -5.65 -53.98 20.53
C ILE A 205 -5.02 -55.28 21.03
N ASP A 206 -4.07 -55.18 22.00
CA ASP A 206 -3.37 -56.36 22.49
C ASP A 206 -2.86 -56.16 23.93
N ARG A 207 -2.57 -57.31 24.60
CA ARG A 207 -1.93 -57.35 25.93
C ARG A 207 -0.72 -58.28 25.85
N LEU A 208 0.45 -57.72 26.09
CA LEU A 208 1.74 -58.36 25.89
C LEU A 208 2.61 -58.29 27.16
N ILE A 209 3.47 -59.30 27.31
CA ILE A 209 4.60 -59.25 28.24
C ILE A 209 5.85 -59.03 27.36
N LEU A 210 6.56 -57.93 27.57
CA LEU A 210 7.73 -57.57 26.80
C LEU A 210 8.82 -58.65 26.95
N ARG A 211 9.21 -59.26 25.83
CA ARG A 211 10.30 -60.25 25.68
C ARG A 211 10.86 -60.13 24.26
N PRO A 212 12.08 -60.55 23.98
CA PRO A 212 12.65 -60.49 22.65
C PRO A 212 11.86 -61.24 21.56
N ASP A 213 11.13 -62.27 21.92
CA ASP A 213 10.33 -63.12 21.03
C ASP A 213 8.97 -62.51 20.64
N VAL A 214 8.51 -61.48 21.31
CA VAL A 214 7.22 -60.83 21.02
C VAL A 214 7.30 -59.54 20.14
N VAL A 215 8.52 -59.17 19.72
CA VAL A 215 8.74 -57.95 18.95
C VAL A 215 7.84 -57.90 17.68
N HIS A 216 7.73 -58.99 16.94
CA HIS A 216 6.90 -59.03 15.73
C HIS A 216 5.42 -58.80 16.05
N ARG A 217 4.90 -59.42 17.09
CA ARG A 217 3.51 -59.24 17.54
C ARG A 217 3.27 -57.83 18.08
N LEU A 218 4.27 -57.27 18.77
CA LEU A 218 4.21 -55.87 19.25
C LEU A 218 4.13 -54.91 18.09
N THR A 219 4.91 -55.15 17.00
CA THR A 219 4.88 -54.35 15.77
C THR A 219 3.47 -54.36 15.14
N ASP A 220 2.93 -55.59 14.91
CA ASP A 220 1.59 -55.73 14.32
C ASP A 220 0.51 -55.03 15.18
N SER A 221 0.63 -55.12 16.52
CA SER A 221 -0.31 -54.48 17.42
C SER A 221 -0.20 -52.95 17.38
N CYS A 222 1.03 -52.40 17.31
CA CYS A 222 1.27 -50.96 17.17
C CYS A 222 0.78 -50.44 15.83
N GLU A 223 1.04 -51.16 14.72
CA GLU A 223 0.54 -50.78 13.39
C GLU A 223 -0.99 -50.78 13.36
N THR A 224 -1.63 -51.79 13.94
CA THR A 224 -3.07 -51.89 14.05
C THR A 224 -3.66 -50.72 14.88
N ALA A 225 -3.02 -50.38 16.01
CA ALA A 225 -3.42 -49.29 16.87
C ALA A 225 -3.30 -47.95 16.13
N ALA A 226 -2.20 -47.70 15.40
CA ALA A 226 -1.95 -46.54 14.61
C ALA A 226 -2.98 -46.39 13.45
N ALA A 227 -3.27 -47.46 12.72
CA ALA A 227 -4.24 -47.48 11.66
C ALA A 227 -5.67 -47.12 12.17
N LEU A 228 -6.07 -47.63 13.30
CA LEU A 228 -7.40 -47.42 13.90
C LEU A 228 -7.58 -45.98 14.46
N SER A 229 -6.50 -45.44 15.03
CA SER A 229 -6.53 -44.13 15.72
C SER A 229 -6.07 -42.97 14.86
N GLY A 230 -5.65 -43.18 13.60
CA GLY A 230 -5.06 -42.16 12.73
C GLY A 230 -3.64 -41.80 13.17
N GLY A 231 -2.83 -42.77 13.58
CA GLY A 231 -1.41 -42.59 13.89
C GLY A 231 -1.06 -42.45 15.38
N LEU A 232 -2.01 -42.59 16.28
CA LEU A 232 -1.78 -42.55 17.73
C LEU A 232 -1.73 -43.98 18.30
N ILE A 233 -0.82 -44.21 19.24
CA ILE A 233 -0.67 -45.49 19.96
C ILE A 233 -0.58 -45.18 21.43
N LEU A 234 -1.44 -45.80 22.23
CA LEU A 234 -1.42 -45.65 23.66
C LEU A 234 -0.93 -46.98 24.29
N ALA A 235 0.19 -46.93 25.00
CA ALA A 235 0.69 -48.04 25.75
C ALA A 235 0.42 -47.83 27.25
N ASN A 236 -0.38 -48.69 27.83
CA ASN A 236 -0.62 -48.72 29.27
C ASN A 236 0.23 -49.79 29.93
N ILE A 237 1.01 -49.39 30.95
CA ILE A 237 1.96 -50.24 31.66
C ILE A 237 1.31 -50.73 32.92
N LEU A 238 1.27 -52.06 33.09
CA LEU A 238 0.69 -52.71 34.26
C LEU A 238 1.79 -53.26 35.18
N PRO A 239 1.65 -53.24 36.52
CA PRO A 239 0.43 -52.86 37.27
C PRO A 239 0.29 -51.38 37.57
N ASP A 240 1.25 -50.51 37.22
CA ASP A 240 1.30 -49.11 37.64
C ASP A 240 0.20 -48.24 36.99
N ASP A 241 -0.56 -48.80 36.08
CA ASP A 241 -1.58 -48.12 35.26
C ASP A 241 -1.08 -46.78 34.64
N ARG A 242 0.19 -46.83 34.20
CA ARG A 242 0.85 -45.71 33.57
C ARG A 242 0.64 -45.70 32.06
N ASP A 243 0.03 -44.62 31.57
CA ASP A 243 -0.16 -44.43 30.12
C ASP A 243 1.05 -43.73 29.51
N ILE A 244 1.53 -44.27 28.37
CA ILE A 244 2.51 -43.64 27.50
C ILE A 244 1.82 -43.45 26.10
N LEU A 245 1.68 -42.22 25.67
CA LEU A 245 1.12 -41.94 24.37
C LEU A 245 2.26 -41.78 23.34
N PHE A 246 2.22 -42.56 22.28
CA PHE A 246 3.09 -42.44 21.12
C PHE A 246 2.31 -41.88 19.93
N SER A 247 2.99 -41.22 19.03
CA SER A 247 2.36 -40.67 17.84
C SER A 247 3.25 -40.80 16.62
N GLN A 248 2.71 -41.36 15.55
CA GLN A 248 3.30 -41.29 14.21
C GLN A 248 3.10 -39.91 13.57
N ASN A 249 2.16 -39.10 14.09
CA ASN A 249 1.90 -37.73 13.71
C ASN A 249 2.62 -36.77 14.66
N TYR A 250 2.74 -35.51 14.26
CA TYR A 250 3.23 -34.45 15.14
C TYR A 250 2.22 -34.16 16.26
N ALA A 251 2.30 -34.81 17.39
CA ALA A 251 1.42 -34.61 18.53
C ALA A 251 2.19 -34.33 19.82
N CYS A 252 1.67 -33.39 20.63
CA CYS A 252 2.24 -33.13 21.96
C CYS A 252 1.69 -34.12 22.97
N GLU A 253 2.57 -34.82 23.66
CA GLU A 253 2.23 -35.80 24.68
C GLU A 253 1.48 -35.17 25.86
N ASP A 254 1.90 -33.97 26.31
CA ASP A 254 1.33 -33.31 27.48
C ASP A 254 -0.01 -32.62 27.18
N CYS A 255 -0.08 -31.91 26.02
CA CYS A 255 -1.23 -31.07 25.70
C CYS A 255 -2.28 -31.78 24.83
N GLY A 256 -1.93 -32.92 24.24
CA GLY A 256 -2.81 -33.64 23.31
C GLY A 256 -3.11 -32.90 22.00
N VAL A 257 -2.40 -31.80 21.70
CA VAL A 257 -2.52 -31.07 20.45
C VAL A 257 -1.76 -31.83 19.36
N SER A 258 -2.44 -32.13 18.26
CA SER A 258 -1.84 -32.72 17.06
C SER A 258 -1.70 -31.67 15.98
N ILE A 259 -0.51 -31.61 15.36
CA ILE A 259 -0.25 -30.82 14.16
C ILE A 259 -0.39 -31.77 12.98
N GLU A 260 -1.15 -31.36 11.97
CA GLU A 260 -1.27 -32.07 10.71
C GLU A 260 0.10 -32.14 10.00
N GLU A 261 0.19 -32.96 8.96
CA GLU A 261 1.41 -33.08 8.15
C GLU A 261 1.90 -31.69 7.69
N LEU A 262 3.20 -31.43 7.86
CA LEU A 262 3.83 -30.17 7.47
C LEU A 262 3.84 -30.02 5.95
N THR A 263 2.84 -29.31 5.42
CA THR A 263 2.72 -29.03 3.99
C THR A 263 2.88 -27.52 3.73
N PRO A 264 3.36 -27.10 2.54
CA PRO A 264 3.47 -25.67 2.20
C PRO A 264 2.14 -24.89 2.32
N ARG A 265 0.99 -25.57 2.21
CA ARG A 265 -0.35 -24.96 2.37
C ARG A 265 -0.61 -24.48 3.79
N MET A 266 -0.05 -25.17 4.78
CA MET A 266 -0.16 -24.81 6.20
C MET A 266 0.48 -23.45 6.51
N PHE A 267 1.46 -23.02 5.72
CA PHE A 267 2.16 -21.74 5.89
C PHE A 267 1.61 -20.64 4.96
N SER A 268 0.49 -20.87 4.27
CA SER A 268 -0.13 -19.87 3.40
C SER A 268 -1.25 -19.15 4.12
N PHE A 269 -1.13 -17.83 4.30
CA PHE A 269 -2.21 -17.01 4.83
C PHE A 269 -3.33 -16.71 3.80
N ASN A 270 -3.12 -17.08 2.52
CA ASN A 270 -4.13 -17.01 1.47
C ASN A 270 -4.95 -18.32 1.35
N ASN A 271 -4.58 -19.33 2.12
CA ASN A 271 -5.25 -20.64 2.11
C ASN A 271 -5.94 -20.87 3.47
N PRO A 272 -7.21 -21.34 3.50
CA PRO A 272 -7.93 -21.61 4.75
C PRO A 272 -7.22 -22.57 5.72
N PHE A 273 -6.35 -23.46 5.21
CA PHE A 273 -5.56 -24.39 6.05
C PHE A 273 -4.51 -23.66 6.91
N GLY A 274 -3.90 -22.60 6.40
CA GLY A 274 -2.87 -21.84 7.11
C GLY A 274 -3.34 -20.52 7.70
N ALA A 275 -4.37 -19.92 7.11
CA ALA A 275 -4.87 -18.60 7.51
C ALA A 275 -5.48 -18.61 8.92
N CYS A 276 -5.22 -17.56 9.69
CA CYS A 276 -5.90 -17.32 10.96
C CYS A 276 -7.43 -17.28 10.74
N PRO A 277 -8.23 -18.08 11.46
CA PRO A 277 -9.68 -18.18 11.23
C PRO A 277 -10.42 -16.86 11.54
N THR A 278 -9.89 -16.03 12.43
CA THR A 278 -10.53 -14.78 12.86
C THR A 278 -10.37 -13.66 11.85
N CYS A 279 -9.18 -13.46 11.28
CA CYS A 279 -8.91 -12.43 10.27
C CYS A 279 -8.81 -12.97 8.85
N THR A 280 -9.01 -14.25 8.64
CA THR A 280 -8.93 -14.92 7.32
C THR A 280 -7.64 -14.61 6.55
N GLY A 281 -6.51 -14.47 7.28
CA GLY A 281 -5.20 -14.19 6.73
C GLY A 281 -4.87 -12.72 6.48
N LEU A 282 -5.72 -11.78 6.89
CA LEU A 282 -5.47 -10.34 6.74
C LEU A 282 -4.46 -9.81 7.77
N GLY A 283 -4.43 -10.40 8.97
CA GLY A 283 -3.59 -9.93 10.09
C GLY A 283 -4.21 -8.78 10.87
N THR A 284 -5.09 -8.01 10.27
CA THR A 284 -5.77 -6.86 10.87
C THR A 284 -7.28 -7.00 10.81
N GLN A 285 -7.97 -6.20 11.60
CA GLN A 285 -9.41 -6.02 11.58
C GLN A 285 -9.72 -4.53 11.64
N LEU A 286 -10.67 -4.08 10.82
CA LEU A 286 -11.24 -2.75 10.95
C LEU A 286 -12.16 -2.71 12.17
N LYS A 287 -11.89 -1.80 13.10
CA LYS A 287 -12.70 -1.54 14.28
C LYS A 287 -12.99 -0.06 14.40
N VAL A 288 -14.16 0.26 14.92
CA VAL A 288 -14.50 1.64 15.23
C VAL A 288 -13.54 2.17 16.29
N ASP A 289 -12.93 3.31 16.00
CA ASP A 289 -11.91 3.92 16.85
C ASP A 289 -12.50 5.08 17.66
N PRO A 290 -12.47 5.01 19.01
CA PRO A 290 -12.98 6.06 19.86
C PRO A 290 -12.39 7.44 19.57
N ASP A 291 -11.10 7.51 19.23
CA ASP A 291 -10.43 8.77 18.98
C ASP A 291 -10.78 9.36 17.60
N LEU A 292 -11.14 8.52 16.62
CA LEU A 292 -11.71 8.99 15.33
C LEU A 292 -13.18 9.37 15.46
N VAL A 293 -13.91 8.76 16.39
CA VAL A 293 -15.31 9.12 16.70
C VAL A 293 -15.34 10.47 17.42
N ILE A 294 -14.39 10.74 18.32
CA ILE A 294 -14.25 11.98 19.10
C ILE A 294 -12.82 12.53 18.90
N PRO A 295 -12.50 13.12 17.75
CA PRO A 295 -11.15 13.56 17.43
C PRO A 295 -10.68 14.77 18.24
N ASN A 296 -11.60 15.60 18.71
CA ASN A 296 -11.29 16.77 19.53
C ASN A 296 -12.04 16.73 20.86
N LYS A 297 -11.33 16.39 21.93
CA LYS A 297 -11.88 16.26 23.28
C LYS A 297 -12.12 17.60 23.97
N SER A 298 -11.60 18.74 23.46
CA SER A 298 -11.84 20.09 23.97
C SER A 298 -13.21 20.65 23.58
N VAL A 299 -13.91 19.99 22.66
CA VAL A 299 -15.23 20.34 22.14
C VAL A 299 -16.31 19.65 22.97
N SER A 300 -17.45 20.32 23.18
CA SER A 300 -18.59 19.73 23.87
C SER A 300 -19.42 18.81 22.95
N LEU A 301 -20.23 17.91 23.54
CA LEU A 301 -21.16 17.05 22.78
C LEU A 301 -22.15 17.89 21.96
N LEU A 302 -22.63 19.01 22.50
CA LEU A 302 -23.49 19.96 21.79
C LEU A 302 -22.81 20.65 20.62
N ASP A 303 -21.53 20.89 20.73
CA ASP A 303 -20.75 21.57 19.68
C ASP A 303 -20.22 20.60 18.61
N GLY A 304 -20.61 19.32 18.71
CA GLY A 304 -20.32 18.32 17.70
C GLY A 304 -19.01 17.56 17.95
N ALA A 305 -18.65 17.29 19.20
CA ALA A 305 -17.49 16.46 19.54
C ALA A 305 -17.53 15.08 18.87
N ILE A 306 -18.72 14.48 18.74
CA ILE A 306 -18.90 13.21 18.02
C ILE A 306 -19.05 13.51 16.54
N CYS A 307 -18.09 13.00 15.77
CA CYS A 307 -18.03 13.22 14.31
C CYS A 307 -18.77 12.16 13.49
N ALA A 308 -19.21 11.07 14.11
CA ALA A 308 -19.83 9.95 13.43
C ALA A 308 -21.24 10.30 12.91
N SER A 309 -21.53 9.86 11.68
CA SER A 309 -22.84 10.05 11.04
C SER A 309 -23.98 9.46 11.86
N GLY A 310 -25.05 10.24 12.05
CA GLY A 310 -26.19 9.93 12.90
C GLY A 310 -26.04 10.30 14.36
N TRP A 311 -24.82 10.65 14.82
CA TRP A 311 -24.50 11.12 16.18
C TRP A 311 -23.91 12.53 16.23
N ASN A 312 -23.57 13.11 15.09
CA ASN A 312 -22.90 14.41 14.95
C ASN A 312 -23.84 15.62 15.11
N ASN A 313 -25.15 15.43 15.04
CA ASN A 313 -26.14 16.50 15.16
C ASN A 313 -26.90 16.43 16.48
N VAL A 314 -26.24 16.78 17.56
CA VAL A 314 -26.84 16.81 18.91
C VAL A 314 -27.61 18.11 19.16
N ARG A 315 -27.42 19.18 18.36
CA ARG A 315 -28.15 20.46 18.50
C ARG A 315 -29.60 20.39 18.00
N GLY A 316 -29.90 19.44 17.11
CA GLY A 316 -31.25 19.27 16.56
C GLY A 316 -32.17 18.44 17.49
N ASP A 317 -33.46 18.34 17.12
CA ASP A 317 -34.47 17.55 17.85
C ASP A 317 -34.50 16.07 17.42
N GLY A 318 -33.34 15.53 17.04
CA GLY A 318 -33.20 14.15 16.57
C GLY A 318 -33.10 13.12 17.69
N ILE A 319 -33.13 11.84 17.30
CA ILE A 319 -33.00 10.69 18.22
C ILE A 319 -31.72 10.76 19.05
N SER A 320 -30.61 11.18 18.45
CA SER A 320 -29.33 11.36 19.16
C SER A 320 -29.43 12.34 20.31
N ARG A 321 -30.15 13.45 20.11
CA ARG A 321 -30.39 14.43 21.16
C ARG A 321 -31.17 13.84 22.35
N MET A 322 -32.21 13.07 22.07
CA MET A 322 -33.03 12.44 23.11
C MET A 322 -32.21 11.48 23.97
N TYR A 323 -31.34 10.68 23.36
CA TYR A 323 -30.44 9.79 24.11
C TYR A 323 -29.46 10.57 24.97
N PHE A 324 -28.81 11.62 24.45
CA PHE A 324 -27.85 12.38 25.21
C PHE A 324 -28.49 13.22 26.36
N ASP A 325 -29.70 13.74 26.16
CA ASP A 325 -30.46 14.39 27.23
C ASP A 325 -30.82 13.40 28.34
N ALA A 326 -31.26 12.19 28.00
CA ALA A 326 -31.54 11.15 28.98
C ALA A 326 -30.30 10.70 29.76
N LEU A 327 -29.15 10.54 29.03
CA LEU A 327 -27.88 10.22 29.64
C LEU A 327 -27.38 11.34 30.57
N SER A 328 -27.50 12.60 30.14
CA SER A 328 -27.13 13.78 30.94
C SER A 328 -27.91 13.84 32.25
N LYS A 329 -29.23 13.60 32.19
CA LYS A 329 -30.09 13.55 33.40
C LYS A 329 -29.69 12.40 34.34
N LYS A 330 -29.44 11.22 33.82
CA LYS A 330 -29.18 10.01 34.60
C LYS A 330 -27.80 10.01 35.23
N TYR A 331 -26.78 10.42 34.48
CA TYR A 331 -25.37 10.40 34.92
C TYR A 331 -24.87 11.77 35.39
N HIS A 332 -25.74 12.78 35.51
CA HIS A 332 -25.48 14.11 36.09
C HIS A 332 -24.31 14.83 35.44
N PHE A 333 -24.24 14.92 34.12
CA PHE A 333 -23.22 15.67 33.38
C PHE A 333 -23.88 16.70 32.46
N SER A 334 -23.14 17.74 32.06
CA SER A 334 -23.62 18.76 31.12
C SER A 334 -23.15 18.43 29.68
N LEU A 335 -24.08 18.49 28.74
CA LEU A 335 -23.76 18.35 27.32
C LEU A 335 -22.93 19.52 26.75
N ARG A 336 -22.78 20.63 27.50
CA ARG A 336 -21.99 21.79 27.14
C ARG A 336 -20.53 21.71 27.60
N ASP A 337 -20.23 20.77 28.50
CA ASP A 337 -18.88 20.61 28.99
C ASP A 337 -18.01 19.94 27.90
N PRO A 338 -16.74 20.37 27.77
CA PRO A 338 -15.77 19.66 26.91
C PRO A 338 -15.67 18.18 27.27
N VAL A 339 -15.55 17.32 26.27
CA VAL A 339 -15.50 15.87 26.48
C VAL A 339 -14.37 15.45 27.41
N GLU A 340 -13.22 16.16 27.38
CA GLU A 340 -12.08 15.90 28.27
C GLU A 340 -12.38 16.08 29.76
N LYS A 341 -13.42 16.85 30.11
CA LYS A 341 -13.85 17.07 31.49
C LYS A 341 -14.89 16.07 31.96
N LEU A 342 -15.44 15.27 31.08
CA LEU A 342 -16.43 14.24 31.41
C LEU A 342 -15.77 13.08 32.16
N PRO A 343 -16.42 12.52 33.19
CA PRO A 343 -15.94 11.34 33.90
C PRO A 343 -15.77 10.17 32.92
N LYS A 344 -14.74 9.32 33.12
CA LYS A 344 -14.48 8.15 32.27
C LYS A 344 -15.68 7.21 32.17
N GLU A 345 -16.41 7.02 33.29
CA GLU A 345 -17.63 6.20 33.34
C GLU A 345 -18.72 6.70 32.38
N VAL A 346 -18.90 8.04 32.33
CA VAL A 346 -19.84 8.68 31.40
C VAL A 346 -19.39 8.46 29.94
N MET A 347 -18.11 8.61 29.69
CA MET A 347 -17.56 8.37 28.35
C MET A 347 -17.72 6.92 27.92
N ASP A 348 -17.48 5.96 28.82
CA ASP A 348 -17.67 4.54 28.57
C ASP A 348 -19.14 4.22 28.22
N VAL A 349 -20.08 4.86 28.91
CA VAL A 349 -21.53 4.71 28.59
C VAL A 349 -21.87 5.34 27.25
N ILE A 350 -21.34 6.51 26.92
CA ILE A 350 -21.56 7.16 25.61
C ILE A 350 -21.02 6.29 24.49
N LEU A 351 -19.81 5.76 24.65
CA LEU A 351 -19.15 4.96 23.61
C LEU A 351 -19.71 3.54 23.51
N TYR A 352 -19.91 2.86 24.63
CA TYR A 352 -20.23 1.42 24.65
C TYR A 352 -21.64 1.08 25.14
N GLY A 353 -22.43 2.08 25.53
CA GLY A 353 -23.84 1.91 25.87
C GLY A 353 -24.14 1.57 27.33
N THR A 354 -25.43 1.44 27.63
CA THR A 354 -25.98 1.20 28.98
C THR A 354 -26.06 -0.28 29.36
N LYS A 355 -25.47 -1.19 28.62
CA LYS A 355 -25.45 -2.65 28.86
C LYS A 355 -26.84 -3.26 29.10
N GLY A 356 -27.85 -2.75 28.37
CA GLY A 356 -29.24 -3.19 28.44
C GLY A 356 -30.11 -2.43 29.43
N GLU A 357 -29.56 -1.53 30.23
CA GLU A 357 -30.34 -0.67 31.12
C GLU A 357 -31.15 0.35 30.32
N LYS A 358 -32.46 0.42 30.52
CA LYS A 358 -33.36 1.31 29.80
C LYS A 358 -33.27 2.75 30.30
N LEU A 359 -33.22 3.68 29.37
CA LEU A 359 -33.32 5.11 29.58
C LEU A 359 -34.72 5.61 29.29
N GLU A 360 -35.15 6.64 30.01
CA GLU A 360 -36.37 7.37 29.75
C GLU A 360 -36.11 8.44 28.70
N LEU A 361 -36.53 8.17 27.44
CA LEU A 361 -36.40 9.12 26.35
C LEU A 361 -37.67 9.93 26.20
N GLN A 362 -37.57 11.24 26.39
CA GLN A 362 -38.69 12.17 26.21
C GLN A 362 -38.64 12.73 24.77
N TYR A 363 -39.74 12.66 24.06
CA TYR A 363 -39.87 13.25 22.75
C TYR A 363 -41.00 14.26 22.70
N ASP A 364 -40.73 15.40 22.07
CA ASP A 364 -41.67 16.48 21.78
C ASP A 364 -41.57 16.82 20.28
N GLN A 365 -42.37 16.17 19.48
CA GLN A 365 -42.38 16.33 18.03
C GLN A 365 -43.72 16.87 17.55
N PRO A 366 -43.84 17.51 16.37
CA PRO A 366 -45.12 17.99 15.81
C PRO A 366 -46.20 16.95 15.71
N ARG A 367 -45.83 15.65 15.72
CA ARG A 367 -46.72 14.48 15.63
C ARG A 367 -47.12 13.88 16.98
N GLY A 368 -46.60 14.40 18.10
CA GLY A 368 -46.95 13.92 19.45
C GLY A 368 -45.84 14.09 20.48
N LYS A 369 -46.26 14.11 21.76
CA LYS A 369 -45.36 14.10 22.95
C LYS A 369 -45.52 12.78 23.65
N GLY A 370 -44.40 12.20 24.12
CA GLY A 370 -44.44 10.93 24.86
C GLY A 370 -43.08 10.57 25.48
N VAL A 371 -43.11 9.42 26.12
CA VAL A 371 -41.92 8.84 26.78
C VAL A 371 -41.70 7.43 26.20
N LEU A 372 -40.44 7.17 25.82
CA LEU A 372 -40.02 5.87 25.33
C LEU A 372 -38.96 5.28 26.26
N TYR A 373 -39.09 4.03 26.65
CA TYR A 373 -38.08 3.34 27.46
C TYR A 373 -37.24 2.42 26.60
N GLN A 374 -36.02 2.83 26.29
CA GLN A 374 -35.11 2.09 25.42
C GLN A 374 -33.68 2.11 25.98
N ALA A 375 -32.99 0.97 25.84
CA ALA A 375 -31.56 0.91 26.18
C ALA A 375 -30.72 1.63 25.14
N PHE A 376 -29.67 2.31 25.58
CA PHE A 376 -28.72 2.94 24.68
C PHE A 376 -27.65 1.93 24.29
N GLU A 377 -27.57 1.65 23.01
CA GLU A 377 -26.62 0.68 22.44
C GLU A 377 -25.15 1.14 22.58
N GLY A 378 -24.91 2.46 22.59
CA GLY A 378 -23.60 3.07 22.49
C GLY A 378 -23.25 3.46 21.06
N VAL A 379 -22.40 4.47 20.94
CA VAL A 379 -22.00 4.97 19.61
C VAL A 379 -21.20 3.91 18.83
N ILE A 380 -20.21 3.28 19.46
CA ILE A 380 -19.33 2.29 18.82
C ILE A 380 -20.11 1.04 18.36
N PRO A 381 -20.88 0.35 19.22
CA PRO A 381 -21.66 -0.82 18.77
C PRO A 381 -22.67 -0.47 17.67
N ASN A 382 -23.26 0.72 17.72
CA ASN A 382 -24.17 1.19 16.67
C ASN A 382 -23.46 1.32 15.32
N LEU A 383 -22.26 1.96 15.30
CA LEU A 383 -21.48 2.11 14.06
C LEU A 383 -21.02 0.74 13.52
N GLU A 384 -20.54 -0.16 14.39
CA GLU A 384 -20.14 -1.52 13.98
C GLU A 384 -21.30 -2.33 13.39
N ARG A 385 -22.47 -2.23 13.98
CA ARG A 385 -23.68 -2.88 13.47
C ARG A 385 -24.08 -2.29 12.11
N ARG A 386 -24.14 -0.96 12.01
CA ARG A 386 -24.45 -0.27 10.75
C ARG A 386 -23.48 -0.61 9.64
N TYR A 387 -22.18 -0.74 9.95
CA TYR A 387 -21.15 -1.14 9.00
C TYR A 387 -21.38 -2.55 8.45
N LYS A 388 -21.82 -3.49 9.28
CA LYS A 388 -22.14 -4.85 8.86
C LYS A 388 -23.43 -4.95 8.03
N GLU A 389 -24.41 -4.10 8.32
CA GLU A 389 -25.74 -4.15 7.71
C GLU A 389 -25.88 -3.32 6.43
N THR A 390 -25.01 -2.30 6.23
CA THR A 390 -25.13 -1.39 5.09
C THR A 390 -24.77 -2.06 3.76
N GLN A 391 -25.59 -1.78 2.74
CA GLN A 391 -25.32 -2.15 1.35
C GLN A 391 -24.89 -0.94 0.49
N SER A 392 -24.84 0.25 1.06
CA SER A 392 -24.46 1.48 0.37
C SER A 392 -22.97 1.73 0.53
N ASP A 393 -22.23 1.82 -0.58
CA ASP A 393 -20.80 2.10 -0.57
C ASP A 393 -20.49 3.47 0.04
N GLY A 394 -21.30 4.50 -0.23
CA GLY A 394 -21.10 5.83 0.37
C GLY A 394 -21.26 5.85 1.88
N VAL A 395 -22.25 5.09 2.42
CA VAL A 395 -22.41 4.95 3.88
C VAL A 395 -21.27 4.13 4.47
N ARG A 396 -20.78 3.13 3.75
CA ARG A 396 -19.65 2.32 4.17
C ARG A 396 -18.38 3.16 4.27
N GLU A 397 -18.06 3.96 3.25
CA GLU A 397 -16.91 4.88 3.27
C GLU A 397 -17.01 5.90 4.43
N GLU A 398 -18.21 6.42 4.70
CA GLU A 398 -18.44 7.35 5.80
C GLU A 398 -18.20 6.71 7.18
N LEU A 399 -18.58 5.44 7.35
CA LEU A 399 -18.35 4.68 8.58
C LEU A 399 -16.87 4.29 8.72
N GLU A 400 -16.22 3.89 7.62
CA GLU A 400 -14.79 3.58 7.58
C GLU A 400 -13.92 4.78 7.99
N ALA A 401 -14.37 6.00 7.74
CA ALA A 401 -13.69 7.21 8.22
C ALA A 401 -13.61 7.33 9.75
N CYS A 402 -14.41 6.54 10.49
CA CYS A 402 -14.39 6.44 11.94
C CYS A 402 -13.73 5.13 12.45
N MET A 403 -13.10 4.37 11.56
CA MET A 403 -12.49 3.08 11.87
C MET A 403 -10.98 3.12 11.71
N SER A 404 -10.28 2.32 12.48
CA SER A 404 -8.85 2.07 12.36
C SER A 404 -8.55 0.59 12.20
N GLU A 405 -7.43 0.29 11.53
CA GLU A 405 -6.92 -1.07 11.44
C GLU A 405 -6.21 -1.46 12.73
N CYS A 406 -6.76 -2.47 13.41
CA CYS A 406 -6.16 -3.02 14.62
C CYS A 406 -5.59 -4.41 14.34
N PRO A 407 -4.46 -4.79 14.97
CA PRO A 407 -3.97 -6.16 14.86
C PRO A 407 -5.02 -7.18 15.30
N CYS A 408 -5.13 -8.28 14.57
CA CYS A 408 -6.08 -9.34 14.91
C CYS A 408 -5.79 -9.91 16.30
N PRO A 409 -6.75 -9.97 17.22
CA PRO A 409 -6.52 -10.41 18.59
C PRO A 409 -6.08 -11.88 18.71
N THR A 410 -6.42 -12.71 17.72
CA THR A 410 -6.11 -14.14 17.73
C THR A 410 -4.69 -14.44 17.28
N CYS A 411 -4.23 -13.80 16.19
CA CYS A 411 -2.90 -14.03 15.63
C CYS A 411 -1.90 -12.90 15.91
N GLY A 412 -2.30 -11.81 16.57
CA GLY A 412 -1.43 -10.69 16.89
C GLY A 412 -0.80 -10.02 15.66
N GLY A 413 -1.49 -10.02 14.52
CA GLY A 413 -0.97 -9.50 13.24
C GLY A 413 -0.26 -10.54 12.37
N LYS A 414 0.08 -11.72 12.87
CA LYS A 414 0.90 -12.74 12.20
C LYS A 414 0.21 -13.50 11.06
N ARG A 415 -1.08 -13.25 10.79
CA ARG A 415 -1.89 -13.76 9.66
C ARG A 415 -2.16 -15.27 9.64
N LEU A 416 -1.35 -16.09 10.32
CA LEU A 416 -1.38 -17.54 10.31
C LEU A 416 -2.05 -18.14 11.56
N ARG A 417 -2.41 -19.42 11.49
CA ARG A 417 -2.86 -20.21 12.63
C ARG A 417 -1.73 -20.43 13.64
N ARG A 418 -2.09 -20.71 14.90
CA ARG A 418 -1.12 -20.96 15.97
C ARG A 418 -0.24 -22.17 15.70
N GLU A 419 -0.79 -23.21 15.08
CA GLU A 419 -0.07 -24.43 14.72
C GLU A 419 1.00 -24.16 13.66
N SER A 420 0.69 -23.30 12.68
CA SER A 420 1.67 -22.89 11.65
C SER A 420 2.77 -22.00 12.23
N LEU A 421 2.42 -21.14 13.18
CA LEU A 421 3.37 -20.26 13.87
C LEU A 421 4.27 -21.00 14.85
N ALA A 422 3.86 -22.20 15.30
CA ALA A 422 4.62 -23.06 16.20
C ALA A 422 5.70 -23.88 15.48
N VAL A 423 5.82 -23.78 14.15
CA VAL A 423 6.91 -24.42 13.40
C VAL A 423 8.03 -23.40 13.18
N THR A 424 9.25 -23.78 13.56
CA THR A 424 10.42 -22.88 13.50
C THR A 424 11.53 -23.43 12.60
N VAL A 425 12.29 -22.51 12.03
CA VAL A 425 13.59 -22.77 11.37
C VAL A 425 14.59 -21.83 12.02
N GLY A 426 15.65 -22.35 12.64
CA GLY A 426 16.59 -21.53 13.40
C GLY A 426 15.89 -20.67 14.47
N ASP A 427 14.97 -21.28 15.23
CA ASP A 427 14.17 -20.69 16.32
C ASP A 427 13.17 -19.58 15.90
N LEU A 428 13.02 -19.29 14.61
CA LEU A 428 12.06 -18.32 14.12
C LEU A 428 10.86 -18.99 13.43
N SER A 429 9.65 -18.48 13.73
CA SER A 429 8.49 -18.79 12.90
C SER A 429 8.62 -18.11 11.54
N ILE A 430 7.88 -18.58 10.54
CA ILE A 430 7.85 -17.95 9.21
C ILE A 430 7.41 -16.47 9.28
N SER A 431 6.49 -16.13 10.18
CA SER A 431 6.03 -14.76 10.39
C SER A 431 7.13 -13.88 11.00
N ASP A 432 7.84 -14.36 12.03
CA ASP A 432 8.92 -13.63 12.69
C ASP A 432 10.10 -13.40 11.72
N TYR A 433 10.36 -14.37 10.84
CA TYR A 433 11.33 -14.18 9.76
C TYR A 433 10.88 -13.09 8.77
N CYS A 434 9.61 -13.06 8.40
CA CYS A 434 9.08 -12.05 7.47
C CYS A 434 9.07 -10.62 8.06
N GLU A 435 9.10 -10.46 9.39
CA GLU A 435 9.22 -9.16 10.05
C GLU A 435 10.65 -8.59 9.99
N LYS A 436 11.64 -9.42 9.66
CA LYS A 436 13.02 -8.94 9.48
C LYS A 436 13.13 -8.09 8.22
N SER A 437 14.05 -7.11 8.25
CA SER A 437 14.46 -6.40 7.05
C SER A 437 15.13 -7.35 6.06
N VAL A 438 15.21 -6.98 4.78
CA VAL A 438 15.90 -7.78 3.75
C VAL A 438 17.35 -8.08 4.16
N VAL A 439 18.07 -7.12 4.77
CA VAL A 439 19.43 -7.33 5.29
C VAL A 439 19.45 -8.34 6.40
N ASP A 440 18.64 -8.14 7.46
CA ASP A 440 18.59 -9.05 8.61
C ASP A 440 18.12 -10.45 8.21
N ALA A 441 17.25 -10.54 7.18
CA ALA A 441 16.80 -11.81 6.63
C ALA A 441 17.91 -12.54 5.87
N LEU A 442 18.76 -11.82 5.12
CA LEU A 442 19.96 -12.38 4.49
C LEU A 442 20.98 -12.87 5.53
N ASP A 443 21.28 -12.02 6.51
CA ASP A 443 22.23 -12.35 7.58
C ASP A 443 21.77 -13.59 8.37
N PHE A 444 20.47 -13.69 8.64
CA PHE A 444 19.91 -14.88 9.29
C PHE A 444 20.13 -16.15 8.44
N VAL A 445 19.87 -16.08 7.12
CA VAL A 445 20.06 -17.23 6.23
C VAL A 445 21.54 -17.61 6.10
N ASP A 446 22.45 -16.62 6.17
CA ASP A 446 23.90 -16.86 6.12
C ASP A 446 24.44 -17.51 7.42
N GLN A 447 23.82 -17.19 8.56
CA GLN A 447 24.19 -17.72 9.88
C GLN A 447 23.44 -19.01 10.26
N LEU A 448 22.45 -19.42 9.44
CA LEU A 448 21.58 -20.55 9.74
C LEU A 448 22.38 -21.86 9.78
N THR A 449 22.39 -22.50 10.93
CA THR A 449 22.99 -23.82 11.13
C THR A 449 21.92 -24.92 11.01
N LEU A 450 22.07 -25.78 10.04
CA LEU A 450 21.21 -26.92 9.78
C LEU A 450 21.98 -28.24 9.91
N THR A 451 21.30 -29.32 10.25
CA THR A 451 21.87 -30.66 10.19
C THR A 451 22.20 -31.03 8.72
N ASP A 452 23.12 -32.01 8.52
CA ASP A 452 23.50 -32.47 7.18
C ASP A 452 22.29 -32.90 6.34
N GLN A 453 21.31 -33.55 6.98
CA GLN A 453 20.08 -33.96 6.31
C GLN A 453 19.22 -32.75 5.90
N GLN A 454 19.00 -31.81 6.82
CA GLN A 454 18.26 -30.58 6.55
C GLN A 454 18.95 -29.72 5.50
N MET A 455 20.29 -29.66 5.49
CA MET A 455 21.07 -28.93 4.50
C MET A 455 20.88 -29.53 3.10
N ARG A 456 20.95 -30.86 2.94
CA ARG A 456 20.69 -31.54 1.66
C ARG A 456 19.30 -31.23 1.08
N ILE A 457 18.30 -31.07 1.94
CA ILE A 457 16.93 -30.74 1.54
C ILE A 457 16.82 -29.26 1.23
N GLY A 458 17.41 -28.40 2.08
CA GLY A 458 17.22 -26.94 2.09
C GLY A 458 18.13 -26.17 1.15
N GLU A 459 19.28 -26.71 0.71
CA GLU A 459 20.34 -25.99 -0.01
C GLU A 459 19.82 -25.20 -1.23
N ARG A 460 19.05 -25.87 -2.09
CA ARG A 460 18.49 -25.24 -3.30
C ARG A 460 17.48 -24.14 -2.95
N ILE A 461 16.67 -24.36 -1.93
CA ILE A 461 15.65 -23.40 -1.46
C ILE A 461 16.35 -22.18 -0.88
N LEU A 462 17.34 -22.38 -0.02
CA LEU A 462 18.13 -21.31 0.59
C LEU A 462 18.87 -20.48 -0.46
N LYS A 463 19.43 -21.13 -1.50
CA LYS A 463 20.06 -20.43 -2.62
C LYS A 463 19.09 -19.51 -3.34
N GLU A 464 17.85 -19.95 -3.62
CA GLU A 464 16.84 -19.12 -4.26
C GLU A 464 16.40 -17.96 -3.36
N ILE A 465 16.21 -18.21 -2.06
CA ILE A 465 15.90 -17.15 -1.09
C ILE A 465 17.01 -16.09 -1.08
N LYS A 466 18.29 -16.51 -0.97
CA LYS A 466 19.45 -15.59 -0.99
C LYS A 466 19.52 -14.77 -2.27
N ASN A 467 19.30 -15.39 -3.42
CA ASN A 467 19.31 -14.73 -4.71
C ASN A 467 18.25 -13.62 -4.76
N ARG A 468 17.00 -13.95 -4.43
CA ARG A 468 15.86 -13.01 -4.49
C ARG A 468 16.01 -11.86 -3.49
N LEU A 469 16.43 -12.14 -2.27
CA LEU A 469 16.75 -11.11 -1.28
C LEU A 469 17.95 -10.25 -1.72
N GLY A 470 18.96 -10.86 -2.33
CA GLY A 470 20.12 -10.17 -2.91
C GLY A 470 19.71 -9.18 -4.02
N PHE A 471 18.73 -9.53 -4.84
CA PHE A 471 18.20 -8.60 -5.85
C PHE A 471 17.45 -7.43 -5.22
N LEU A 472 16.65 -7.65 -4.17
CA LEU A 472 16.01 -6.55 -3.43
C LEU A 472 17.06 -5.59 -2.85
N ARG A 473 18.15 -6.12 -2.29
CA ARG A 473 19.28 -5.30 -1.80
C ARG A 473 19.96 -4.52 -2.93
N SER A 474 20.11 -5.11 -4.10
CA SER A 474 20.78 -4.45 -5.23
C SER A 474 20.01 -3.28 -5.82
N VAL A 475 18.69 -3.19 -5.59
CA VAL A 475 17.84 -2.06 -6.01
C VAL A 475 17.55 -1.07 -4.86
N GLY A 476 18.29 -1.15 -3.74
CA GLY A 476 18.18 -0.22 -2.63
C GLY A 476 16.93 -0.41 -1.75
N LEU A 477 16.41 -1.65 -1.66
CA LEU A 477 15.25 -2.00 -0.84
C LEU A 477 15.62 -2.84 0.39
N GLU A 478 16.83 -2.71 0.86
CA GLU A 478 17.38 -3.46 1.99
C GLU A 478 16.64 -3.24 3.32
N TYR A 479 15.98 -2.11 3.49
CA TYR A 479 15.25 -1.74 4.70
C TYR A 479 13.83 -2.31 4.77
N LEU A 480 13.27 -2.82 3.66
CA LEU A 480 11.92 -3.35 3.65
C LEU A 480 11.84 -4.67 4.40
N THR A 481 10.68 -4.89 5.05
CA THR A 481 10.33 -6.20 5.62
C THR A 481 9.49 -7.00 4.63
N LEU A 482 9.61 -8.34 4.66
CA LEU A 482 8.84 -9.20 3.77
C LEU A 482 7.34 -9.23 4.10
N SER A 483 6.99 -8.91 5.36
CA SER A 483 5.61 -8.82 5.85
C SER A 483 4.88 -7.56 5.42
N ARG A 484 5.62 -6.50 4.98
CA ARG A 484 5.06 -5.20 4.62
C ARG A 484 4.01 -5.35 3.51
N ALA A 485 2.82 -4.79 3.75
CA ALA A 485 1.73 -4.82 2.79
C ALA A 485 2.09 -4.05 1.51
N SER A 486 1.78 -4.61 0.34
CA SER A 486 2.08 -3.96 -0.94
C SER A 486 1.33 -2.64 -1.13
N ALA A 487 0.15 -2.49 -0.53
CA ALA A 487 -0.64 -1.25 -0.56
C ALA A 487 0.02 -0.08 0.20
N SER A 488 0.97 -0.36 1.11
CA SER A 488 1.71 0.65 1.88
C SER A 488 3.00 1.12 1.20
N LEU A 489 3.36 0.52 0.06
CA LEU A 489 4.55 0.86 -0.69
C LEU A 489 4.37 2.16 -1.48
N SER A 490 5.40 2.98 -1.55
CA SER A 490 5.47 4.08 -2.51
C SER A 490 5.51 3.54 -3.94
N GLY A 491 5.14 4.37 -4.92
CA GLY A 491 5.22 4.00 -6.34
C GLY A 491 6.61 3.52 -6.76
N GLY A 492 7.65 4.22 -6.33
CA GLY A 492 9.03 3.84 -6.59
C GLY A 492 9.48 2.54 -5.90
N GLU A 493 9.06 2.29 -4.65
CA GLU A 493 9.32 1.00 -3.97
C GLU A 493 8.68 -0.17 -4.72
N ALA A 494 7.41 -0.03 -5.11
CA ALA A 494 6.69 -1.07 -5.85
C ALA A 494 7.33 -1.35 -7.22
N GLN A 495 7.76 -0.32 -7.93
CA GLN A 495 8.46 -0.44 -9.21
C GLN A 495 9.78 -1.18 -9.07
N ARG A 496 10.59 -0.82 -8.06
CA ARG A 496 11.89 -1.49 -7.79
C ARG A 496 11.71 -2.95 -7.36
N ILE A 497 10.65 -3.29 -6.62
CA ILE A 497 10.32 -4.68 -6.32
C ILE A 497 10.06 -5.47 -7.61
N ARG A 498 9.32 -4.91 -8.56
CA ARG A 498 9.10 -5.54 -9.87
C ARG A 498 10.40 -5.69 -10.65
N LEU A 499 11.24 -4.64 -10.67
CA LEU A 499 12.54 -4.70 -11.30
C LEU A 499 13.40 -5.82 -10.69
N ALA A 500 13.48 -5.91 -9.37
CA ALA A 500 14.21 -6.97 -8.67
C ALA A 500 13.69 -8.38 -9.03
N THR A 501 12.37 -8.53 -9.14
CA THR A 501 11.74 -9.80 -9.53
C THR A 501 12.08 -10.18 -10.98
N GLN A 502 12.10 -9.21 -11.90
CA GLN A 502 12.47 -9.46 -13.31
C GLN A 502 13.95 -9.81 -13.46
N ILE A 503 14.84 -9.16 -12.73
CA ILE A 503 16.26 -9.51 -12.70
C ILE A 503 16.44 -10.95 -12.19
N GLY A 504 15.67 -11.33 -11.18
CA GLY A 504 15.66 -12.68 -10.64
C GLY A 504 15.26 -13.77 -11.64
N SER A 505 14.47 -13.43 -12.66
CA SER A 505 14.07 -14.36 -13.72
C SER A 505 15.22 -14.70 -14.69
N SER A 506 16.31 -13.93 -14.68
CA SER A 506 17.49 -14.11 -15.56
C SER A 506 17.14 -14.23 -17.06
N LEU A 507 16.07 -13.56 -17.50
CA LEU A 507 15.67 -13.55 -18.91
C LEU A 507 16.71 -12.82 -19.76
N MET A 508 16.96 -13.36 -20.95
CA MET A 508 17.92 -12.83 -21.92
C MET A 508 17.21 -12.50 -23.24
N GLY A 509 17.70 -11.48 -23.94
CA GLY A 509 17.14 -11.08 -25.23
C GLY A 509 15.78 -10.39 -25.14
N VAL A 510 15.42 -9.84 -23.99
CA VAL A 510 14.17 -9.15 -23.72
C VAL A 510 14.35 -7.65 -23.86
N LEU A 511 13.28 -6.96 -24.24
CA LEU A 511 13.19 -5.51 -24.25
C LEU A 511 12.52 -5.06 -22.94
N TYR A 512 13.25 -4.43 -22.04
CA TYR A 512 12.72 -3.81 -20.83
C TYR A 512 12.43 -2.34 -21.05
N ILE A 513 11.24 -1.90 -20.68
CA ILE A 513 10.83 -0.50 -20.77
C ILE A 513 10.46 -0.03 -19.36
N LEU A 514 11.19 0.95 -18.84
CA LEU A 514 11.06 1.45 -17.47
C LEU A 514 10.62 2.92 -17.48
N ASP A 515 9.70 3.26 -16.56
CA ASP A 515 9.19 4.62 -16.38
C ASP A 515 9.80 5.21 -15.10
N GLU A 516 10.73 6.13 -15.25
CA GLU A 516 11.37 6.90 -14.17
C GLU A 516 11.80 6.03 -12.96
N PRO A 517 12.66 5.01 -13.14
CA PRO A 517 13.02 4.10 -12.05
C PRO A 517 13.83 4.74 -10.93
N SER A 518 14.41 5.93 -11.12
CA SER A 518 15.14 6.70 -10.11
C SER A 518 14.27 7.46 -9.13
N ILE A 519 12.93 7.44 -9.33
CA ILE A 519 11.97 8.20 -8.53
C ILE A 519 12.10 7.89 -7.02
N GLY A 520 12.14 8.95 -6.19
CA GLY A 520 12.19 8.84 -4.73
C GLY A 520 13.48 8.21 -4.21
N LEU A 521 14.52 8.13 -5.04
CA LEU A 521 15.83 7.64 -4.65
C LEU A 521 16.76 8.77 -4.20
N HIS A 522 17.46 8.51 -3.10
CA HIS A 522 18.67 9.25 -2.79
C HIS A 522 19.77 8.90 -3.80
N GLN A 523 20.68 9.82 -4.10
CA GLN A 523 21.75 9.62 -5.10
C GLN A 523 22.57 8.34 -4.85
N ARG A 524 22.88 8.02 -3.59
CA ARG A 524 23.56 6.78 -3.20
C ARG A 524 22.79 5.52 -3.67
N ASP A 525 21.47 5.53 -3.56
CA ASP A 525 20.64 4.39 -3.96
C ASP A 525 20.45 4.36 -5.48
N ASN A 526 20.50 5.52 -6.15
CA ASN A 526 20.52 5.63 -7.60
C ASN A 526 21.77 4.98 -8.22
N ASP A 527 22.93 5.13 -7.59
CA ASP A 527 24.16 4.45 -8.03
C ASP A 527 24.01 2.92 -8.04
N LYS A 528 23.33 2.35 -7.03
CA LYS A 528 23.00 0.90 -6.96
C LYS A 528 22.03 0.49 -8.08
N LEU A 529 21.02 1.31 -8.34
CA LEU A 529 20.07 1.08 -9.43
C LEU A 529 20.77 1.08 -10.79
N LEU A 530 21.63 2.07 -11.06
CA LEU A 530 22.39 2.17 -12.31
C LEU A 530 23.31 0.96 -12.53
N ALA A 531 24.00 0.51 -11.47
CA ALA A 531 24.81 -0.70 -11.55
C ALA A 531 23.95 -1.93 -11.91
N THR A 532 22.74 -1.98 -11.38
CA THR A 532 21.76 -3.06 -11.64
C THR A 532 21.23 -3.02 -13.08
N LEU A 533 20.88 -1.84 -13.60
CA LEU A 533 20.44 -1.67 -15.00
C LEU A 533 21.56 -2.03 -15.99
N LYS A 534 22.80 -1.63 -15.72
CA LYS A 534 23.98 -2.02 -16.53
C LYS A 534 24.17 -3.53 -16.53
N ARG A 535 24.05 -4.19 -15.37
CA ARG A 535 24.12 -5.65 -15.28
C ARG A 535 23.01 -6.32 -16.10
N LEU A 536 21.78 -5.80 -16.08
CA LEU A 536 20.67 -6.32 -16.85
C LEU A 536 20.91 -6.19 -18.37
N ARG A 537 21.49 -5.06 -18.81
CA ARG A 537 21.97 -4.84 -20.18
C ARG A 537 23.06 -5.87 -20.57
N ASP A 538 24.06 -6.03 -19.71
CA ASP A 538 25.21 -6.91 -19.97
C ASP A 538 24.83 -8.40 -20.07
N LEU A 539 23.64 -8.77 -19.60
CA LEU A 539 23.03 -10.08 -19.84
C LEU A 539 22.47 -10.24 -21.27
N GLY A 540 22.63 -9.26 -22.15
CA GLY A 540 22.12 -9.26 -23.52
C GLY A 540 20.66 -8.83 -23.65
N ASN A 541 20.23 -7.90 -22.80
CA ASN A 541 18.91 -7.28 -22.86
C ASN A 541 18.98 -5.87 -23.40
N THR A 542 17.92 -5.42 -24.06
CA THR A 542 17.73 -4.03 -24.47
C THR A 542 16.92 -3.30 -23.41
N LEU A 543 17.39 -2.16 -22.94
CA LEU A 543 16.73 -1.33 -21.95
C LEU A 543 16.34 0.02 -22.56
N ILE A 544 15.07 0.37 -22.44
CA ILE A 544 14.56 1.72 -22.73
C ILE A 544 14.09 2.30 -21.40
N VAL A 545 14.64 3.42 -21.00
CA VAL A 545 14.32 4.08 -19.74
C VAL A 545 13.83 5.49 -20.03
N VAL A 546 12.64 5.83 -19.61
CA VAL A 546 12.15 7.22 -19.58
C VAL A 546 12.68 7.84 -18.31
N GLU A 547 13.52 8.88 -18.42
CA GLU A 547 14.21 9.45 -17.26
C GLU A 547 14.51 10.94 -17.37
N HIS A 548 14.65 11.54 -16.18
CA HIS A 548 15.02 12.94 -16.00
C HIS A 548 16.28 13.13 -15.14
N ASP A 549 16.74 12.06 -14.50
CA ASP A 549 17.91 12.08 -13.63
C ASP A 549 19.21 12.25 -14.45
N GLU A 550 20.04 13.21 -14.04
CA GLU A 550 21.27 13.54 -14.74
C GLU A 550 22.28 12.38 -14.76
N ASP A 551 22.45 11.67 -13.64
CA ASP A 551 23.41 10.57 -13.53
C ASP A 551 22.99 9.39 -14.42
N THR A 552 21.69 9.11 -14.50
CA THR A 552 21.14 8.08 -15.39
C THR A 552 21.33 8.44 -16.86
N MET A 553 21.07 9.71 -17.23
CA MET A 553 21.29 10.19 -18.60
C MET A 553 22.77 10.13 -18.99
N ARG A 554 23.69 10.49 -18.10
CA ARG A 554 25.13 10.41 -18.35
C ARG A 554 25.65 8.97 -18.44
N ALA A 555 25.01 8.04 -17.74
CA ALA A 555 25.38 6.63 -17.72
C ALA A 555 24.81 5.82 -18.89
N ALA A 556 23.91 6.40 -19.69
CA ALA A 556 23.29 5.77 -20.85
C ALA A 556 24.28 5.53 -21.98
N ASP A 557 24.07 4.47 -22.74
CA ASP A 557 24.80 4.19 -23.99
C ASP A 557 24.26 5.06 -25.14
N TYR A 558 22.95 5.35 -25.11
CA TYR A 558 22.24 6.14 -26.12
C TYR A 558 21.17 7.02 -25.47
N LEU A 559 21.02 8.24 -25.94
CA LEU A 559 20.08 9.21 -25.41
C LEU A 559 19.19 9.74 -26.53
N ILE A 560 17.87 9.83 -26.27
CA ILE A 560 16.88 10.39 -27.18
C ILE A 560 16.18 11.53 -26.45
N ASP A 561 16.33 12.76 -26.96
CA ASP A 561 15.70 13.96 -26.42
C ASP A 561 14.46 14.32 -27.23
N ILE A 562 13.27 14.28 -26.59
CA ILE A 562 11.97 14.57 -27.23
C ILE A 562 11.50 15.95 -26.80
N GLY A 563 11.19 16.77 -27.78
CA GLY A 563 10.79 18.16 -27.61
C GLY A 563 10.23 18.80 -28.88
N PRO A 564 10.52 20.09 -29.11
CA PRO A 564 11.22 21.03 -28.20
C PRO A 564 10.40 21.54 -27.02
N GLY A 565 9.08 21.42 -27.05
CA GLY A 565 8.14 21.86 -26.02
C GLY A 565 7.29 20.72 -25.49
N ALA A 566 6.18 21.07 -24.83
CA ALA A 566 5.18 20.14 -24.30
C ALA A 566 3.91 20.14 -25.15
N GLY A 567 3.09 19.09 -25.04
CA GLY A 567 1.80 19.00 -25.75
C GLY A 567 1.92 19.18 -27.25
N ALA A 568 1.18 20.12 -27.82
CA ALA A 568 1.19 20.42 -29.25
C ALA A 568 2.55 20.94 -29.75
N HIS A 569 3.37 21.51 -28.90
CA HIS A 569 4.71 22.00 -29.22
C HIS A 569 5.82 20.94 -29.05
N GLY A 570 5.47 19.74 -28.56
CA GLY A 570 6.35 18.60 -28.42
C GLY A 570 6.27 17.60 -29.57
N GLY A 571 6.63 16.37 -29.32
CA GLY A 571 6.43 15.24 -30.22
C GLY A 571 7.46 15.08 -31.34
N GLN A 572 8.61 15.75 -31.25
CA GLN A 572 9.71 15.64 -32.23
C GLN A 572 10.97 15.13 -31.55
N VAL A 573 11.82 14.42 -32.27
CA VAL A 573 13.16 14.08 -31.82
C VAL A 573 14.06 15.30 -32.05
N VAL A 574 14.49 15.92 -30.97
CA VAL A 574 15.39 17.09 -31.01
C VAL A 574 16.85 16.69 -31.17
N ALA A 575 17.22 15.63 -30.46
CA ALA A 575 18.56 15.05 -30.49
C ALA A 575 18.50 13.55 -30.24
N ALA A 576 19.34 12.77 -30.89
CA ALA A 576 19.54 11.35 -30.65
C ALA A 576 21.01 10.99 -30.86
N GLY A 577 21.60 10.20 -29.99
CA GLY A 577 23.01 9.82 -30.03
C GLY A 577 23.58 9.46 -28.66
N THR A 578 24.88 9.43 -28.55
CA THR A 578 25.56 9.31 -27.26
C THR A 578 25.26 10.53 -26.37
N PRO A 579 25.38 10.44 -25.04
CA PRO A 579 25.23 11.61 -24.19
C PRO A 579 26.07 12.81 -24.60
N GLN A 580 27.31 12.58 -25.10
CA GLN A 580 28.22 13.61 -25.56
C GLN A 580 27.69 14.34 -26.82
N GLU A 581 27.11 13.58 -27.77
CA GLU A 581 26.51 14.16 -28.98
C GLU A 581 25.29 15.00 -28.64
N VAL A 582 24.44 14.55 -27.70
CA VAL A 582 23.28 15.31 -27.23
C VAL A 582 23.70 16.58 -26.48
N MET A 583 24.75 16.53 -25.65
CA MET A 583 25.33 17.71 -24.98
C MET A 583 25.91 18.74 -25.95
N ALA A 584 26.41 18.31 -27.11
CA ALA A 584 26.92 19.18 -28.16
C ALA A 584 25.81 19.87 -28.96
N ASN A 585 24.58 19.31 -28.98
CA ASN A 585 23.47 19.85 -29.76
C ASN A 585 22.88 21.12 -29.10
N PRO A 586 22.98 22.32 -29.77
CA PRO A 586 22.49 23.56 -29.18
C PRO A 586 20.97 23.63 -29.06
N ASN A 587 20.22 22.82 -29.82
CA ASN A 587 18.76 22.80 -29.80
C ASN A 587 18.20 21.90 -28.70
N SER A 588 19.02 21.02 -28.14
CA SER A 588 18.60 20.14 -27.02
C SER A 588 18.64 20.91 -25.70
N LEU A 589 17.47 21.08 -25.10
CA LEU A 589 17.36 21.71 -23.78
C LEU A 589 18.04 20.82 -22.72
N THR A 590 17.80 19.51 -22.77
CA THR A 590 18.47 18.51 -21.93
C THR A 590 19.99 18.58 -22.09
N GLY A 591 20.48 18.66 -23.32
CA GLY A 591 21.90 18.81 -23.61
C GLY A 591 22.51 20.09 -23.05
N GLN A 592 21.77 21.21 -23.03
CA GLN A 592 22.23 22.46 -22.42
C GLN A 592 22.37 22.35 -20.89
N TYR A 593 21.46 21.62 -20.21
CA TYR A 593 21.58 21.32 -18.75
C TYR A 593 22.73 20.36 -18.48
N LEU A 594 22.82 19.24 -19.18
CA LEU A 594 23.89 18.26 -19.05
C LEU A 594 25.30 18.85 -19.30
N SER A 595 25.41 19.78 -20.23
CA SER A 595 26.70 20.46 -20.52
C SER A 595 27.00 21.59 -19.53
N GLY A 596 26.10 21.95 -18.62
CA GLY A 596 26.25 23.06 -17.68
C GLY A 596 26.07 24.45 -18.29
N LYS A 597 25.67 24.55 -19.58
CA LYS A 597 25.36 25.86 -20.22
C LYS A 597 24.15 26.52 -19.59
N LYS A 598 23.17 25.70 -19.18
CA LYS A 598 22.05 26.08 -18.28
C LYS A 598 22.21 25.38 -16.97
N LYS A 599 21.89 26.08 -15.88
CA LYS A 599 21.85 25.51 -14.53
C LYS A 599 20.85 26.24 -13.65
N ILE A 600 20.41 25.60 -12.60
CA ILE A 600 19.65 26.26 -11.54
C ILE A 600 20.66 26.91 -10.62
N GLU A 601 20.57 28.22 -10.44
CA GLU A 601 21.53 29.00 -9.64
C GLU A 601 21.36 28.74 -8.15
N VAL A 602 22.46 28.69 -7.41
CA VAL A 602 22.43 28.64 -5.94
C VAL A 602 22.08 30.03 -5.42
N PRO A 603 21.11 30.19 -4.51
CA PRO A 603 20.77 31.47 -3.92
C PRO A 603 22.00 32.11 -3.22
N LYS A 604 22.25 33.37 -3.48
CA LYS A 604 23.38 34.12 -2.88
C LYS A 604 23.23 34.34 -1.38
N THR A 605 22.01 34.40 -0.90
CA THR A 605 21.66 34.60 0.50
C THR A 605 20.58 33.61 0.93
N ARG A 606 20.68 33.08 2.14
CA ARG A 606 19.69 32.23 2.76
C ARG A 606 18.81 33.03 3.68
N ARG A 607 17.50 32.75 3.69
CA ARG A 607 16.56 33.40 4.62
C ARG A 607 16.79 32.83 6.02
N ALA A 608 16.85 33.71 7.02
CA ALA A 608 16.95 33.33 8.43
C ALA A 608 15.60 32.91 9.04
N GLY A 609 14.48 33.11 8.31
CA GLY A 609 13.13 32.92 8.81
C GLY A 609 12.64 34.13 9.60
N ASN A 610 11.47 33.97 10.24
CA ASN A 610 10.83 35.02 11.03
C ASN A 610 11.19 35.00 12.52
N GLY A 611 12.16 34.14 12.93
CA GLY A 611 12.61 33.99 14.32
C GLY A 611 11.77 32.99 15.14
N SER A 612 10.67 32.44 14.59
CA SER A 612 9.86 31.40 15.22
C SER A 612 10.20 30.02 14.65
N PHE A 613 9.98 29.00 15.45
CA PHE A 613 10.26 27.61 15.08
C PHE A 613 9.04 26.73 15.36
N LEU A 614 8.81 25.76 14.47
CA LEU A 614 7.96 24.61 14.75
C LEU A 614 8.86 23.47 15.24
N THR A 615 8.70 23.07 16.50
CA THR A 615 9.58 22.05 17.10
C THR A 615 8.77 20.79 17.42
N VAL A 616 9.21 19.65 16.87
CA VAL A 616 8.70 18.33 17.22
C VAL A 616 9.59 17.75 18.30
N ARG A 617 8.99 17.29 19.40
CA ARG A 617 9.68 16.69 20.53
C ARG A 617 9.39 15.20 20.59
N GLY A 618 10.42 14.41 20.71
CA GLY A 618 10.32 12.97 20.95
C GLY A 618 9.54 12.20 19.91
N ALA A 619 9.83 12.40 18.63
CA ALA A 619 9.19 11.68 17.53
C ALA A 619 9.57 10.20 17.55
N GLN A 620 8.58 9.28 17.61
CA GLN A 620 8.75 7.83 17.77
C GLN A 620 7.90 7.00 16.81
N GLU A 621 7.40 7.61 15.75
CA GLU A 621 6.59 6.88 14.78
C GLU A 621 7.45 6.05 13.84
N ASN A 622 7.03 4.83 13.55
CA ASN A 622 7.73 3.84 12.71
C ASN A 622 9.19 3.63 13.19
N ASN A 623 10.17 4.01 12.36
CA ASN A 623 11.59 3.85 12.68
C ASN A 623 12.24 5.05 13.39
N LEU A 624 11.50 6.09 13.72
CA LEU A 624 12.03 7.28 14.41
C LEU A 624 12.43 6.96 15.86
N LYS A 625 13.62 7.43 16.27
CA LYS A 625 14.26 7.08 17.55
C LYS A 625 14.25 8.25 18.53
N ASP A 626 13.08 8.61 19.07
CA ASP A 626 12.88 9.69 20.05
C ASP A 626 13.51 11.02 19.56
N LEU A 627 13.15 11.41 18.33
CA LEU A 627 13.81 12.47 17.58
C LEU A 627 13.23 13.85 17.94
N ASP A 628 14.11 14.81 18.25
CA ASP A 628 13.79 16.23 18.38
C ASP A 628 14.23 16.99 17.13
N VAL A 629 13.31 17.75 16.52
CA VAL A 629 13.56 18.50 15.28
C VAL A 629 12.89 19.86 15.34
N SER A 630 13.60 20.89 14.91
CA SER A 630 13.07 22.27 14.80
C SER A 630 13.12 22.75 13.34
N VAL A 631 11.97 23.21 12.84
CA VAL A 631 11.79 23.78 11.51
C VAL A 631 11.65 25.29 11.65
N PRO A 632 12.54 26.10 11.07
CA PRO A 632 12.41 27.55 11.09
C PRO A 632 11.20 27.99 10.24
N LEU A 633 10.34 28.86 10.79
CA LEU A 633 9.18 29.37 10.09
C LEU A 633 9.54 30.54 9.14
N GLY A 634 8.79 30.67 8.04
CA GLY A 634 9.08 31.65 6.99
C GLY A 634 10.28 31.31 6.13
N THR A 635 10.63 30.02 6.02
CA THR A 635 11.75 29.53 5.22
C THR A 635 11.32 28.46 4.22
N PHE A 636 12.19 28.20 3.25
CA PHE A 636 12.16 27.02 2.38
C PHE A 636 13.04 25.94 3.01
N THR A 637 12.44 24.98 3.69
CA THR A 637 13.11 23.90 4.39
C THR A 637 12.95 22.59 3.63
N CYS A 638 14.06 21.87 3.38
CA CYS A 638 14.02 20.51 2.81
C CYS A 638 14.37 19.46 3.87
N VAL A 639 13.61 18.38 3.87
CA VAL A 639 13.89 17.15 4.62
C VAL A 639 14.50 16.14 3.69
N THR A 640 15.75 15.77 3.95
CA THR A 640 16.61 14.95 3.11
C THR A 640 17.03 13.65 3.82
N GLY A 641 17.73 12.79 3.14
CA GLY A 641 18.27 11.54 3.67
C GLY A 641 17.96 10.34 2.78
N VAL A 642 18.61 9.21 3.04
CA VAL A 642 18.46 7.97 2.26
C VAL A 642 17.03 7.44 2.27
N SER A 643 16.71 6.55 1.32
CA SER A 643 15.41 5.89 1.27
C SER A 643 15.15 5.10 2.57
N GLY A 644 13.93 5.22 3.13
CA GLY A 644 13.58 4.58 4.39
C GLY A 644 14.16 5.19 5.66
N SER A 645 14.82 6.37 5.61
CA SER A 645 15.41 7.04 6.80
C SER A 645 14.41 7.63 7.79
N GLY A 646 13.09 7.67 7.44
CA GLY A 646 12.03 8.17 8.31
C GLY A 646 11.46 9.54 7.94
N LYS A 647 11.81 10.10 6.76
CA LYS A 647 11.34 11.42 6.29
C LYS A 647 9.81 11.54 6.31
N SER A 648 9.11 10.62 5.65
CA SER A 648 7.65 10.63 5.57
C SER A 648 7.00 10.36 6.93
N SER A 649 7.64 9.55 7.80
CA SER A 649 7.19 9.33 9.18
C SER A 649 7.21 10.64 9.99
N LEU A 650 8.27 11.45 9.84
CA LEU A 650 8.37 12.73 10.51
C LEU A 650 7.39 13.76 9.93
N VAL A 651 7.40 13.93 8.61
CA VAL A 651 6.68 15.03 7.94
C VAL A 651 5.20 14.70 7.78
N ASN A 652 4.86 13.52 7.21
CA ASN A 652 3.48 13.20 6.87
C ASN A 652 2.72 12.62 8.07
N GLU A 653 3.33 11.66 8.80
CA GLU A 653 2.63 11.00 9.90
C GLU A 653 2.57 11.86 11.18
N ILE A 654 3.62 12.60 11.50
CA ILE A 654 3.65 13.42 12.71
C ILE A 654 3.26 14.87 12.41
N ILE A 655 4.08 15.63 11.66
CA ILE A 655 3.89 17.07 11.50
C ILE A 655 2.54 17.36 10.81
N TYR A 656 2.30 16.78 9.64
CA TYR A 656 1.09 17.06 8.87
C TYR A 656 -0.18 16.62 9.60
N LYS A 657 -0.21 15.38 10.11
CA LYS A 657 -1.41 14.86 10.78
C LYS A 657 -1.70 15.61 12.07
N LYS A 658 -0.68 15.96 12.86
CA LYS A 658 -0.88 16.71 14.11
C LYS A 658 -1.37 18.12 13.84
N LEU A 659 -0.68 18.88 12.99
CA LEU A 659 -1.13 20.22 12.60
C LEU A 659 -2.49 20.17 11.88
N GLY A 660 -2.76 19.12 11.10
CA GLY A 660 -4.04 18.93 10.43
C GLY A 660 -5.19 18.70 11.42
N ALA A 661 -4.95 17.93 12.46
CA ALA A 661 -5.94 17.74 13.54
C ALA A 661 -6.20 19.05 14.31
N ASP A 662 -5.14 19.77 14.70
CA ASP A 662 -5.23 20.94 15.56
C ASP A 662 -5.69 22.20 14.81
N LEU A 663 -5.11 22.51 13.65
CA LEU A 663 -5.41 23.73 12.87
C LEU A 663 -6.59 23.52 11.89
N ASN A 664 -6.63 22.39 11.19
CA ASN A 664 -7.62 22.15 10.14
C ASN A 664 -8.80 21.28 10.60
N ARG A 665 -8.81 20.81 11.85
CA ARG A 665 -9.82 19.90 12.43
C ARG A 665 -9.99 18.62 11.63
N MET A 666 -8.89 18.07 11.11
CA MET A 666 -8.91 16.82 10.37
C MET A 666 -9.15 15.63 11.31
N LYS A 667 -9.88 14.63 10.82
CA LYS A 667 -10.15 13.38 11.54
C LYS A 667 -9.03 12.38 11.23
N VAL A 668 -7.87 12.52 11.85
CA VAL A 668 -6.70 11.69 11.63
C VAL A 668 -5.97 11.41 12.93
N HIS A 669 -5.30 10.28 13.02
CA HIS A 669 -4.39 9.97 14.11
C HIS A 669 -3.00 10.52 13.79
N PRO A 670 -2.47 11.44 14.59
CA PRO A 670 -1.08 11.84 14.51
C PRO A 670 -0.16 10.68 14.91
N GLY A 671 0.99 10.60 14.26
CA GLY A 671 2.05 9.68 14.67
C GLY A 671 2.56 10.00 16.07
N ARG A 672 3.18 9.02 16.71
CA ARG A 672 3.65 9.11 18.09
C ARG A 672 4.75 10.15 18.26
N CYS A 673 4.48 11.18 19.06
CA CYS A 673 5.46 12.17 19.50
C CYS A 673 5.07 12.66 20.89
N LYS A 674 6.01 13.27 21.62
CA LYS A 674 5.73 13.84 22.94
C LYS A 674 4.95 15.14 22.84
N ALA A 675 5.37 16.06 21.99
CA ALA A 675 4.71 17.35 21.77
C ALA A 675 5.12 17.97 20.42
N ILE A 676 4.29 18.90 19.92
CA ILE A 676 4.68 19.86 18.89
C ILE A 676 4.52 21.25 19.50
N GLU A 677 5.59 22.05 19.41
CA GLU A 677 5.66 23.42 19.93
C GLU A 677 5.72 24.40 18.75
N GLY A 678 5.13 25.58 18.88
CA GLY A 678 5.16 26.65 17.86
C GLY A 678 4.01 26.59 16.87
N GLU A 679 2.99 25.76 17.09
CA GLU A 679 1.79 25.68 16.24
C GLU A 679 0.95 26.96 16.28
N GLU A 680 1.05 27.76 17.35
CA GLU A 680 0.37 29.03 17.53
C GLU A 680 0.81 30.10 16.52
N PHE A 681 1.98 29.95 15.90
CA PHE A 681 2.45 30.85 14.86
C PHE A 681 1.84 30.57 13.49
N LEU A 682 1.15 29.44 13.35
CA LEU A 682 0.55 28.95 12.12
C LEU A 682 -0.98 29.07 12.16
N ASP A 683 -1.58 29.33 11.02
CA ASP A 683 -3.04 29.37 10.88
C ASP A 683 -3.61 28.18 10.12
N LYS A 684 -2.79 27.54 9.31
CA LYS A 684 -3.21 26.45 8.44
C LYS A 684 -2.04 25.56 8.00
N VAL A 685 -2.31 24.28 7.84
CA VAL A 685 -1.39 23.34 7.15
C VAL A 685 -2.02 22.86 5.83
N ILE A 686 -1.22 22.83 4.78
CA ILE A 686 -1.64 22.35 3.46
C ILE A 686 -0.63 21.30 3.00
N CYS A 687 -1.10 20.08 2.75
CA CYS A 687 -0.29 19.01 2.18
C CYS A 687 -0.57 18.90 0.67
N ILE A 688 0.50 18.87 -0.11
CA ILE A 688 0.47 18.72 -1.57
C ILE A 688 1.23 17.44 -1.91
N ASP A 689 0.49 16.34 -1.99
CA ASP A 689 0.99 15.01 -2.29
C ASP A 689 0.67 14.59 -3.74
N GLN A 690 1.19 13.44 -4.16
CA GLN A 690 0.98 12.87 -5.50
C GLN A 690 -0.36 12.14 -5.66
N SER A 691 -1.23 12.15 -4.65
CA SER A 691 -2.54 11.49 -4.75
C SER A 691 -3.40 12.14 -5.85
N PRO A 692 -4.25 11.37 -6.55
CA PRO A 692 -5.12 11.91 -7.59
C PRO A 692 -6.01 13.05 -7.06
N ILE A 693 -6.31 14.04 -7.92
CA ILE A 693 -7.24 15.15 -7.60
C ILE A 693 -8.71 14.72 -7.51
N GLY A 694 -8.98 13.44 -7.72
CA GLY A 694 -10.29 12.80 -7.57
C GLY A 694 -10.25 11.36 -8.05
N ARG A 695 -11.22 10.56 -7.60
CA ARG A 695 -11.28 9.11 -7.89
C ARG A 695 -12.16 8.76 -9.10
N THR A 696 -12.88 9.73 -9.65
CA THR A 696 -13.84 9.50 -10.74
C THR A 696 -13.44 10.25 -12.01
N PRO A 697 -13.88 9.80 -13.19
CA PRO A 697 -13.64 10.51 -14.45
C PRO A 697 -14.23 11.92 -14.51
N ARG A 698 -15.14 12.27 -13.58
CA ARG A 698 -15.73 13.62 -13.47
C ARG A 698 -14.80 14.65 -12.87
N SER A 699 -13.86 14.20 -12.05
CA SER A 699 -12.84 15.08 -11.50
C SER A 699 -11.83 15.44 -12.59
N ASN A 700 -11.55 16.73 -12.74
CA ASN A 700 -10.61 17.25 -13.73
C ASN A 700 -9.96 18.55 -13.23
N PRO A 701 -8.91 19.07 -13.88
CA PRO A 701 -8.25 20.30 -13.48
C PRO A 701 -9.19 21.50 -13.30
N ALA A 702 -10.15 21.68 -14.21
CA ALA A 702 -11.10 22.79 -14.13
C ALA A 702 -12.03 22.71 -12.92
N THR A 703 -12.49 21.50 -12.56
CA THR A 703 -13.35 21.33 -11.37
C THR A 703 -12.57 21.49 -10.08
N TYR A 704 -11.36 20.95 -10.01
CA TYR A 704 -10.53 21.01 -8.81
C TYR A 704 -10.08 22.44 -8.46
N THR A 705 -9.71 23.24 -9.47
CA THR A 705 -9.30 24.65 -9.29
C THR A 705 -10.50 25.62 -9.12
N ASN A 706 -11.71 25.11 -9.08
CA ASN A 706 -12.94 25.94 -9.12
C ASN A 706 -13.08 26.83 -10.37
N LEU A 707 -12.27 26.61 -11.38
CA LEU A 707 -12.34 27.31 -12.67
C LEU A 707 -13.65 26.98 -13.38
N PHE A 708 -14.10 25.75 -13.27
CA PHE A 708 -15.31 25.28 -13.92
C PHE A 708 -16.59 26.00 -13.45
N ASN A 709 -16.64 26.45 -12.19
CA ASN A 709 -17.77 27.23 -11.70
C ASN A 709 -17.87 28.58 -12.41
N ASP A 710 -16.75 29.27 -12.57
CA ASP A 710 -16.71 30.56 -13.28
C ASP A 710 -17.04 30.37 -14.79
N ILE A 711 -16.62 29.26 -15.39
CA ILE A 711 -16.99 28.92 -16.79
C ILE A 711 -18.51 28.68 -16.92
N ARG A 712 -19.12 27.94 -15.99
CA ARG A 712 -20.57 27.71 -16.01
C ARG A 712 -21.37 28.99 -15.85
N ASP A 713 -20.94 29.87 -14.96
CA ASP A 713 -21.56 31.18 -14.77
C ASP A 713 -21.45 32.03 -16.02
N LEU A 714 -20.31 32.02 -16.71
CA LEU A 714 -20.12 32.69 -17.98
C LEU A 714 -21.09 32.16 -19.05
N PHE A 715 -21.19 30.84 -19.22
CA PHE A 715 -22.10 30.23 -20.21
C PHE A 715 -23.58 30.56 -19.90
N ALA A 716 -23.96 30.53 -18.62
CA ALA A 716 -25.30 30.91 -18.18
C ALA A 716 -25.62 32.42 -18.43
N SER A 717 -24.60 33.25 -18.51
CA SER A 717 -24.75 34.70 -18.78
C SER A 717 -24.91 35.03 -20.27
N THR A 718 -24.65 34.06 -21.18
CA THR A 718 -24.77 34.27 -22.62
C THR A 718 -26.21 34.58 -23.04
N PRO A 719 -26.42 35.34 -24.14
CA PRO A 719 -27.76 35.63 -24.63
C PRO A 719 -28.60 34.37 -24.94
N ASP A 720 -27.98 33.38 -25.57
CA ASP A 720 -28.62 32.10 -25.91
C ASP A 720 -29.11 31.34 -24.69
N ALA A 721 -28.28 31.27 -23.64
CA ALA A 721 -28.64 30.61 -22.38
C ALA A 721 -29.79 31.36 -21.69
N LYS A 722 -29.73 32.68 -21.62
CA LYS A 722 -30.80 33.50 -21.03
C LYS A 722 -32.10 33.35 -21.78
N ALA A 723 -32.08 33.37 -23.12
CA ALA A 723 -33.26 33.20 -23.97
C ALA A 723 -33.95 31.83 -23.74
N ARG A 724 -33.18 30.80 -23.39
CA ARG A 724 -33.66 29.44 -23.08
C ARG A 724 -33.94 29.21 -21.59
N GLY A 725 -33.70 30.20 -20.74
CA GLY A 725 -33.86 30.05 -19.27
C GLY A 725 -32.84 29.11 -18.62
N TYR A 726 -31.64 28.96 -19.21
CA TYR A 726 -30.61 28.07 -18.73
C TYR A 726 -29.75 28.71 -17.65
N GLY A 727 -29.86 28.22 -16.42
CA GLY A 727 -28.99 28.62 -15.32
C GLY A 727 -27.68 27.83 -15.27
N PRO A 728 -26.74 28.18 -14.35
CA PRO A 728 -25.43 27.50 -14.22
C PRO A 728 -25.50 26.00 -14.02
N GLY A 729 -26.60 25.48 -13.43
CA GLY A 729 -26.82 24.04 -13.25
C GLY A 729 -26.97 23.28 -14.57
N ARG A 730 -27.46 23.91 -15.62
CA ARG A 730 -27.59 23.31 -16.97
C ARG A 730 -26.23 22.96 -17.58
N PHE A 731 -25.22 23.72 -17.24
CA PHE A 731 -23.84 23.56 -17.71
C PHE A 731 -22.98 22.67 -16.78
N SER A 732 -23.62 22.00 -15.82
CA SER A 732 -22.93 21.00 -14.95
C SER A 732 -23.12 19.60 -15.47
N PHE A 733 -22.05 18.87 -15.70
CA PHE A 733 -22.12 17.44 -16.04
C PHE A 733 -22.43 16.54 -14.82
N ASN A 734 -22.47 17.09 -13.59
CA ASN A 734 -22.84 16.35 -12.38
C ASN A 734 -24.34 16.39 -12.09
N VAL A 735 -25.08 17.37 -12.66
CA VAL A 735 -26.50 17.62 -12.36
C VAL A 735 -27.35 17.20 -13.55
N ARG A 736 -28.52 16.60 -13.29
CA ARG A 736 -29.50 16.25 -14.32
C ARG A 736 -30.00 17.50 -15.06
N GLY A 737 -30.34 17.32 -16.32
CA GLY A 737 -30.94 18.36 -17.18
C GLY A 737 -30.01 18.81 -18.32
N GLY A 738 -28.70 18.99 -18.09
CA GLY A 738 -27.76 19.39 -19.15
C GLY A 738 -26.75 18.32 -19.54
N ARG A 739 -26.55 17.31 -18.67
CA ARG A 739 -25.61 16.22 -18.92
C ARG A 739 -26.16 15.16 -19.86
N CYS A 740 -25.28 14.39 -20.46
CA CYS A 740 -25.67 13.16 -21.14
C CYS A 740 -26.15 12.11 -20.12
N GLU A 741 -27.40 11.69 -20.21
CA GLU A 741 -27.96 10.73 -19.25
C GLU A 741 -27.45 9.30 -19.50
N ALA A 742 -27.00 8.94 -20.71
CA ALA A 742 -26.48 7.62 -21.02
C ALA A 742 -25.19 7.31 -20.22
N CYS A 743 -24.26 8.29 -20.11
CA CYS A 743 -23.05 8.16 -19.31
C CYS A 743 -23.13 8.95 -17.99
N SER A 744 -24.27 9.49 -17.65
CA SER A 744 -24.48 10.33 -16.46
C SER A 744 -23.46 11.48 -16.31
N GLY A 745 -22.91 11.98 -17.44
CA GLY A 745 -21.92 13.05 -17.47
C GLY A 745 -20.47 12.62 -17.40
N ASP A 746 -20.16 11.33 -17.34
CA ASP A 746 -18.78 10.82 -17.29
C ASP A 746 -18.04 10.96 -18.63
N GLY A 747 -18.77 11.03 -19.74
CA GLY A 747 -18.22 11.04 -21.11
C GLY A 747 -17.82 9.65 -21.59
N GLN A 748 -17.73 8.69 -20.70
CA GLN A 748 -17.33 7.31 -20.96
C GLN A 748 -18.17 6.34 -20.13
N LEU A 749 -18.24 5.09 -20.57
CA LEU A 749 -18.93 4.00 -19.87
C LEU A 749 -17.88 3.10 -19.23
N LYS A 750 -18.06 2.79 -17.96
CA LYS A 750 -17.27 1.81 -17.24
C LYS A 750 -17.84 0.42 -17.49
N ILE A 751 -17.03 -0.47 -18.04
CA ILE A 751 -17.35 -1.88 -18.20
C ILE A 751 -16.60 -2.64 -17.12
N GLU A 752 -17.33 -3.15 -16.13
CA GLU A 752 -16.75 -3.91 -15.03
C GLU A 752 -16.40 -5.33 -15.50
N MET A 753 -15.13 -5.68 -15.34
CA MET A 753 -14.56 -6.96 -15.73
C MET A 753 -14.17 -7.73 -14.47
N HIS A 754 -15.00 -8.64 -13.99
CA HIS A 754 -14.86 -9.32 -12.69
C HIS A 754 -13.46 -9.90 -12.37
N PHE A 755 -12.68 -10.28 -13.38
CA PHE A 755 -11.33 -10.86 -13.22
C PHE A 755 -10.22 -10.05 -13.90
N LEU A 756 -10.56 -8.96 -14.59
CA LEU A 756 -9.65 -8.10 -15.32
C LEU A 756 -9.85 -6.64 -14.86
N PRO A 757 -8.89 -5.75 -15.12
CA PRO A 757 -9.09 -4.32 -14.89
C PRO A 757 -10.30 -3.80 -15.66
N ASP A 758 -11.06 -2.90 -15.03
CA ASP A 758 -12.22 -2.26 -15.66
C ASP A 758 -11.81 -1.51 -16.93
N ILE A 759 -12.65 -1.61 -17.96
CA ILE A 759 -12.44 -0.92 -19.24
C ILE A 759 -13.33 0.31 -19.31
N TYR A 760 -12.75 1.43 -19.72
CA TYR A 760 -13.48 2.67 -19.96
C TYR A 760 -13.61 2.93 -21.49
N VAL A 761 -14.84 2.93 -22.00
CA VAL A 761 -15.14 3.14 -23.42
C VAL A 761 -15.85 4.49 -23.60
N PRO A 762 -15.47 5.31 -24.60
CA PRO A 762 -16.19 6.55 -24.88
C PRO A 762 -17.70 6.32 -25.04
N CYS A 763 -18.51 7.18 -24.46
CA CYS A 763 -19.97 7.07 -24.56
C CYS A 763 -20.41 7.28 -26.02
N GLU A 764 -21.11 6.33 -26.60
CA GLU A 764 -21.59 6.39 -28.00
C GLU A 764 -22.58 7.53 -28.25
N VAL A 765 -23.38 7.90 -27.25
CA VAL A 765 -24.39 8.96 -27.34
C VAL A 765 -23.77 10.35 -27.40
N CYS A 766 -22.90 10.70 -26.46
CA CYS A 766 -22.30 12.03 -26.40
C CYS A 766 -20.88 12.06 -27.02
N LYS A 767 -20.32 10.93 -27.43
CA LYS A 767 -18.98 10.81 -28.03
C LYS A 767 -17.89 11.49 -27.16
N GLY A 768 -17.93 11.28 -25.89
CA GLY A 768 -17.00 11.89 -24.92
C GLY A 768 -17.35 13.29 -24.43
N LYS A 769 -18.32 13.99 -25.06
CA LYS A 769 -18.63 15.40 -24.77
C LYS A 769 -19.34 15.68 -23.45
N ARG A 770 -19.78 14.65 -22.70
CA ARG A 770 -20.41 14.72 -21.36
C ARG A 770 -21.80 15.38 -21.31
N TYR A 771 -22.23 16.15 -22.29
CA TYR A 771 -23.46 16.93 -22.31
C TYR A 771 -24.47 16.41 -23.34
N ASN A 772 -25.73 16.80 -23.16
CA ASN A 772 -26.76 16.59 -24.17
C ASN A 772 -26.62 17.62 -25.31
N ARG A 773 -27.30 17.34 -26.44
CA ARG A 773 -27.19 18.16 -27.66
C ARG A 773 -27.63 19.61 -27.46
N GLU A 774 -28.71 19.86 -26.72
CA GLU A 774 -29.25 21.17 -26.46
C GLU A 774 -28.29 22.09 -25.67
N THR A 775 -27.58 21.53 -24.67
CA THR A 775 -26.58 22.30 -23.90
C THR A 775 -25.38 22.64 -24.76
N LEU A 776 -24.99 21.78 -25.70
CA LEU A 776 -23.88 22.02 -26.63
C LEU A 776 -24.17 23.05 -27.71
N GLU A 777 -25.45 23.40 -27.93
CA GLU A 777 -25.84 24.49 -28.86
C GLU A 777 -25.50 25.88 -28.32
N VAL A 778 -25.44 26.06 -27.00
CA VAL A 778 -25.04 27.32 -26.39
C VAL A 778 -23.55 27.54 -26.59
N ARG A 779 -23.19 28.70 -27.16
CA ARG A 779 -21.79 28.98 -27.48
C ARG A 779 -21.35 30.33 -26.90
N TYR A 780 -20.06 30.37 -26.52
CA TYR A 780 -19.34 31.58 -26.15
C TYR A 780 -18.15 31.76 -27.09
N LYS A 781 -18.00 32.89 -27.77
CA LYS A 781 -16.97 33.10 -28.81
C LYS A 781 -16.89 31.91 -29.80
N GLY A 782 -18.05 31.32 -30.17
CA GLY A 782 -18.14 30.22 -31.12
C GLY A 782 -17.85 28.81 -30.55
N LYS A 783 -17.45 28.67 -29.31
CA LYS A 783 -17.14 27.40 -28.65
C LYS A 783 -18.25 26.97 -27.69
N SER A 784 -18.58 25.68 -27.67
CA SER A 784 -19.47 25.07 -26.67
C SER A 784 -18.71 24.83 -25.38
N ILE A 785 -19.43 24.54 -24.29
CA ILE A 785 -18.78 24.19 -23.00
C ILE A 785 -17.91 22.93 -23.09
N ALA A 786 -18.26 21.96 -23.92
CA ALA A 786 -17.44 20.79 -24.17
C ALA A 786 -16.13 21.13 -24.90
N ASP A 787 -16.23 22.03 -25.91
CA ASP A 787 -15.03 22.49 -26.63
C ASP A 787 -14.06 23.22 -25.69
N VAL A 788 -14.60 23.99 -24.72
CA VAL A 788 -13.77 24.66 -23.68
C VAL A 788 -13.10 23.66 -22.77
N LEU A 789 -13.76 22.57 -22.39
CA LEU A 789 -13.13 21.51 -21.56
C LEU A 789 -12.02 20.75 -22.31
N GLU A 790 -12.09 20.68 -23.64
CA GLU A 790 -11.07 20.08 -24.50
C GLU A 790 -9.87 21.00 -24.75
N MET A 791 -9.99 22.32 -24.48
CA MET A 791 -8.88 23.26 -24.61
C MET A 791 -7.76 22.89 -23.63
N THR A 792 -6.52 23.09 -24.09
CA THR A 792 -5.37 23.14 -23.19
C THR A 792 -5.42 24.38 -22.30
N VAL A 793 -4.66 24.38 -21.20
CA VAL A 793 -4.55 25.56 -20.32
C VAL A 793 -4.03 26.78 -21.12
N GLU A 794 -3.07 26.60 -22.04
CA GLU A 794 -2.52 27.67 -22.90
C GLU A 794 -3.58 28.24 -23.81
N GLU A 795 -4.31 27.40 -24.55
CA GLU A 795 -5.40 27.81 -25.42
C GLU A 795 -6.51 28.54 -24.65
N ALA A 796 -6.86 28.02 -23.46
CA ALA A 796 -7.87 28.62 -22.60
C ALA A 796 -7.41 29.98 -22.05
N LEU A 797 -6.13 30.14 -21.74
CA LEU A 797 -5.53 31.38 -21.24
C LEU A 797 -5.68 32.49 -22.31
N GLU A 798 -5.42 32.19 -23.57
CA GLU A 798 -5.62 33.13 -24.68
C GLU A 798 -7.13 33.40 -24.93
N PHE A 799 -7.95 32.36 -24.89
CA PHE A 799 -9.41 32.47 -25.13
C PHE A 799 -10.12 33.34 -24.09
N PHE A 800 -9.71 33.25 -22.81
CA PHE A 800 -10.30 33.97 -21.68
C PHE A 800 -9.51 35.21 -21.22
N ARG A 801 -8.52 35.68 -21.96
CA ARG A 801 -7.63 36.79 -21.58
C ARG A 801 -8.36 38.06 -21.13
N ASP A 802 -9.59 38.29 -21.69
CA ASP A 802 -10.40 39.46 -21.38
C ASP A 802 -11.24 39.28 -20.09
N LEU A 803 -11.14 38.15 -19.43
CA LEU A 803 -11.89 37.82 -18.22
C LEU A 803 -10.92 37.59 -17.02
N PRO A 804 -10.62 38.67 -16.26
CA PRO A 804 -9.55 38.64 -15.24
C PRO A 804 -9.65 37.52 -14.24
N LYS A 805 -10.87 37.09 -13.87
CA LYS A 805 -11.11 36.03 -12.89
C LYS A 805 -10.74 34.65 -13.41
N LEU A 806 -11.03 34.38 -14.69
CA LEU A 806 -10.67 33.13 -15.35
C LEU A 806 -9.18 33.14 -15.71
N GLU A 807 -8.71 34.25 -16.24
CA GLU A 807 -7.33 34.43 -16.65
C GLU A 807 -6.34 34.22 -15.49
N ALA A 808 -6.61 34.78 -14.31
CA ALA A 808 -5.74 34.64 -13.15
C ALA A 808 -5.55 33.17 -12.74
N LYS A 809 -6.62 32.36 -12.72
CA LYS A 809 -6.55 30.94 -12.40
C LYS A 809 -5.83 30.13 -13.48
N LEU A 810 -6.07 30.43 -14.75
CA LEU A 810 -5.39 29.78 -15.87
C LEU A 810 -3.90 30.12 -15.90
N ARG A 811 -3.54 31.36 -15.61
CA ARG A 811 -2.16 31.80 -15.49
C ARG A 811 -1.42 31.00 -14.41
N THR A 812 -2.03 30.79 -13.25
CA THR A 812 -1.42 30.00 -12.17
C THR A 812 -1.15 28.55 -12.61
N LEU A 813 -2.07 27.93 -13.37
CA LEU A 813 -1.88 26.60 -13.94
C LEU A 813 -0.72 26.59 -14.95
N SER A 814 -0.61 27.62 -15.78
CA SER A 814 0.50 27.74 -16.75
C SER A 814 1.85 27.95 -16.06
N GLU A 815 1.90 28.77 -15.01
CA GLU A 815 3.12 29.08 -14.24
C GLU A 815 3.71 27.85 -13.54
N VAL A 816 2.87 26.90 -13.09
CA VAL A 816 3.35 25.62 -12.55
C VAL A 816 3.75 24.62 -13.65
N GLY A 817 3.82 25.02 -14.92
CA GLY A 817 4.23 24.18 -16.03
C GLY A 817 3.16 23.22 -16.55
N LEU A 818 1.87 23.52 -16.36
CA LEU A 818 0.73 22.70 -16.80
C LEU A 818 0.00 23.31 -18.03
N GLY A 819 0.69 24.12 -18.85
CA GLY A 819 0.12 24.75 -20.03
C GLY A 819 -0.47 23.75 -21.03
N TYR A 820 0.10 22.57 -21.12
CA TYR A 820 -0.24 21.53 -22.09
C TYR A 820 -1.43 20.64 -21.70
N ILE A 821 -1.85 20.57 -20.42
CA ILE A 821 -2.97 19.71 -20.00
C ILE A 821 -4.32 20.30 -20.45
N ARG A 822 -5.30 19.43 -20.72
CA ARG A 822 -6.65 19.88 -21.05
C ARG A 822 -7.45 20.17 -19.79
N LEU A 823 -8.30 21.18 -19.83
CA LEU A 823 -9.14 21.60 -18.70
C LEU A 823 -10.06 20.48 -18.20
N GLY A 824 -10.62 19.69 -19.13
CA GLY A 824 -11.52 18.58 -18.86
C GLY A 824 -10.84 17.21 -18.74
N GLN A 825 -9.49 17.14 -18.74
CA GLN A 825 -8.75 15.89 -18.64
C GLN A 825 -9.12 15.16 -17.34
N SER A 826 -9.48 13.87 -17.45
CA SER A 826 -9.85 13.07 -16.28
C SER A 826 -8.70 12.98 -15.27
N SER A 827 -9.04 13.08 -13.99
CA SER A 827 -8.06 12.88 -12.90
C SER A 827 -7.35 11.53 -12.95
N THR A 828 -7.99 10.51 -13.52
CA THR A 828 -7.44 9.15 -13.64
C THR A 828 -6.34 9.04 -14.70
N THR A 829 -6.24 10.02 -15.61
CA THR A 829 -5.24 10.06 -16.68
C THR A 829 -4.07 10.99 -16.37
N LEU A 830 -4.16 11.78 -15.30
CA LEU A 830 -3.07 12.62 -14.84
C LEU A 830 -1.99 11.79 -14.17
N SER A 831 -0.73 12.14 -14.40
CA SER A 831 0.38 11.62 -13.61
C SER A 831 0.35 12.16 -12.17
N GLY A 832 1.04 11.49 -11.23
CA GLY A 832 1.12 11.95 -9.84
C GLY A 832 1.69 13.37 -9.73
N GLY A 833 2.74 13.70 -10.50
CA GLY A 833 3.33 15.03 -10.54
C GLY A 833 2.40 16.09 -11.15
N GLU A 834 1.60 15.76 -12.19
CA GLU A 834 0.58 16.66 -12.74
C GLU A 834 -0.52 16.95 -11.71
N ALA A 835 -1.02 15.91 -11.04
CA ALA A 835 -2.03 16.06 -9.98
C ALA A 835 -1.52 16.98 -8.85
N GLN A 836 -0.28 16.78 -8.43
CA GLN A 836 0.38 17.59 -7.40
C GLN A 836 0.49 19.06 -7.83
N ARG A 837 0.88 19.33 -9.08
CA ARG A 837 0.96 20.71 -9.61
C ARG A 837 -0.41 21.38 -9.75
N VAL A 838 -1.47 20.62 -10.08
CA VAL A 838 -2.84 21.16 -10.05
C VAL A 838 -3.26 21.56 -8.63
N LYS A 839 -2.92 20.76 -7.62
CA LYS A 839 -3.14 21.12 -6.21
C LYS A 839 -2.38 22.39 -5.82
N LEU A 840 -1.10 22.47 -6.20
CA LEU A 840 -0.27 23.65 -5.95
C LEU A 840 -0.86 24.90 -6.61
N ALA A 841 -1.24 24.84 -7.89
CA ALA A 841 -1.88 25.95 -8.60
C ALA A 841 -3.16 26.43 -7.91
N THR A 842 -3.95 25.49 -7.37
CA THR A 842 -5.17 25.82 -6.64
C THR A 842 -4.88 26.63 -5.37
N GLU A 843 -3.85 26.25 -4.63
CA GLU A 843 -3.46 26.98 -3.41
C GLU A 843 -2.85 28.36 -3.73
N LEU A 844 -2.05 28.46 -4.78
CA LEU A 844 -1.49 29.72 -5.26
C LEU A 844 -2.55 30.74 -5.71
N SER A 845 -3.69 30.25 -6.22
CA SER A 845 -4.80 31.11 -6.64
C SER A 845 -5.57 31.73 -5.46
N LYS A 846 -5.33 31.26 -4.23
CA LYS A 846 -5.96 31.78 -3.01
C LYS A 846 -5.14 32.91 -2.41
N ARG A 847 -5.83 33.79 -1.63
CA ARG A 847 -5.13 34.84 -0.90
C ARG A 847 -4.30 34.23 0.23
N SER A 848 -3.01 34.53 0.25
CA SER A 848 -2.09 34.10 1.31
C SER A 848 -2.29 34.92 2.58
N THR A 849 -2.18 34.27 3.75
CA THR A 849 -2.17 34.89 5.06
C THR A 849 -0.75 35.19 5.56
N GLY A 850 0.28 34.58 4.94
CA GLY A 850 1.67 34.66 5.36
C GLY A 850 2.00 33.82 6.61
N ARG A 851 1.07 32.95 7.09
CA ARG A 851 1.23 32.08 8.26
C ARG A 851 0.85 30.63 7.98
N THR A 852 0.82 30.26 6.71
CA THR A 852 0.49 28.90 6.26
C THR A 852 1.76 28.08 6.13
N ILE A 853 1.76 26.83 6.59
CA ILE A 853 2.80 25.85 6.27
C ILE A 853 2.34 24.95 5.12
N TYR A 854 3.12 24.96 4.05
CA TYR A 854 2.95 24.06 2.89
C TYR A 854 3.89 22.89 3.02
N ILE A 855 3.34 21.68 2.98
CA ILE A 855 4.09 20.43 3.02
C ILE A 855 4.00 19.79 1.64
N LEU A 856 5.15 19.52 1.01
CA LEU A 856 5.23 18.88 -0.29
C LEU A 856 6.06 17.60 -0.20
N ASP A 857 5.56 16.54 -0.81
CA ASP A 857 6.22 15.24 -0.84
C ASP A 857 6.73 14.97 -2.27
N GLU A 858 8.07 15.00 -2.44
CA GLU A 858 8.79 14.78 -3.70
C GLU A 858 8.18 15.52 -4.91
N PRO A 859 8.06 16.87 -4.85
CA PRO A 859 7.36 17.64 -5.88
C PRO A 859 8.07 17.68 -7.25
N THR A 860 9.32 17.22 -7.34
CA THR A 860 10.08 17.16 -8.61
C THR A 860 9.90 15.85 -9.37
N THR A 861 9.08 14.93 -8.87
CA THR A 861 8.79 13.65 -9.52
C THR A 861 8.28 13.85 -10.95
N GLY A 862 8.94 13.21 -11.93
CA GLY A 862 8.59 13.29 -13.35
C GLY A 862 8.85 14.64 -14.02
N LEU A 863 9.67 15.50 -13.42
CA LEU A 863 9.99 16.81 -13.94
C LEU A 863 11.36 16.86 -14.60
N HIS A 864 11.41 17.43 -15.81
CA HIS A 864 12.66 17.87 -16.40
C HIS A 864 13.26 19.04 -15.61
N THR A 865 14.58 19.21 -15.63
CA THR A 865 15.30 20.27 -14.88
C THR A 865 14.76 21.68 -15.15
N ASP A 866 14.28 21.98 -16.36
CA ASP A 866 13.64 23.26 -16.69
C ASP A 866 12.29 23.46 -15.99
N ASP A 867 11.51 22.37 -15.83
CA ASP A 867 10.25 22.40 -15.08
C ASP A 867 10.50 22.48 -13.57
N VAL A 868 11.58 21.86 -13.07
CA VAL A 868 12.06 22.02 -11.68
C VAL A 868 12.38 23.48 -11.39
N LYS A 869 13.04 24.18 -12.30
CA LYS A 869 13.33 25.62 -12.17
C LYS A 869 12.05 26.44 -11.99
N LYS A 870 11.03 26.22 -12.84
CA LYS A 870 9.74 26.92 -12.73
C LYS A 870 9.04 26.62 -11.40
N LEU A 871 9.06 25.35 -10.97
CA LEU A 871 8.53 24.96 -9.67
C LEU A 871 9.23 25.69 -8.51
N LEU A 872 10.55 25.75 -8.53
CA LEU A 872 11.34 26.49 -7.52
C LEU A 872 10.95 27.97 -7.46
N GLU A 873 10.79 28.63 -8.60
CA GLU A 873 10.33 30.03 -8.66
C GLU A 873 8.98 30.23 -7.98
N VAL A 874 8.06 29.27 -8.14
CA VAL A 874 6.76 29.25 -7.48
C VAL A 874 6.89 29.05 -5.96
N LEU A 875 7.70 28.05 -5.52
CA LEU A 875 7.90 27.78 -4.10
C LEU A 875 8.59 28.96 -3.38
N GLN A 876 9.55 29.61 -4.05
CA GLN A 876 10.21 30.80 -3.50
C GLN A 876 9.21 31.95 -3.32
N ARG A 877 8.29 32.18 -4.26
CA ARG A 877 7.21 33.21 -4.10
C ARG A 877 6.30 32.92 -2.91
N LEU A 878 6.00 31.64 -2.61
CA LEU A 878 5.23 31.30 -1.41
C LEU A 878 5.95 31.70 -0.13
N VAL A 879 7.25 31.45 -0.07
CA VAL A 879 8.07 31.82 1.09
C VAL A 879 8.22 33.34 1.19
N ASP A 880 8.42 34.05 0.08
CA ASP A 880 8.50 35.51 0.04
C ASP A 880 7.20 36.19 0.50
N ALA A 881 6.06 35.48 0.37
CA ALA A 881 4.78 35.90 0.94
C ALA A 881 4.64 35.64 2.44
N GLY A 882 5.71 35.23 3.13
CA GLY A 882 5.76 34.99 4.57
C GLY A 882 5.42 33.57 5.02
N ASN A 883 5.04 32.66 4.11
CA ASN A 883 4.67 31.29 4.45
C ASN A 883 5.90 30.42 4.71
N THR A 884 5.68 29.27 5.31
CA THR A 884 6.71 28.22 5.46
C THR A 884 6.47 27.13 4.41
N VAL A 885 7.53 26.71 3.75
CA VAL A 885 7.50 25.61 2.79
C VAL A 885 8.43 24.50 3.29
N LEU A 886 7.84 23.35 3.59
CA LEU A 886 8.55 22.14 4.05
C LEU A 886 8.43 21.06 2.98
N VAL A 887 9.58 20.63 2.44
CA VAL A 887 9.61 19.70 1.29
C VAL A 887 10.41 18.47 1.63
N ILE A 888 9.86 17.29 1.35
CA ILE A 888 10.65 16.05 1.30
C ILE A 888 11.25 15.96 -0.10
N GLU A 889 12.57 15.91 -0.22
CA GLU A 889 13.22 15.90 -1.52
C GLU A 889 14.53 15.10 -1.57
N HIS A 890 14.81 14.60 -2.80
CA HIS A 890 16.03 13.91 -3.16
C HIS A 890 16.80 14.63 -4.28
N ASN A 891 16.13 15.51 -5.01
CA ASN A 891 16.70 16.27 -6.11
C ASN A 891 17.69 17.33 -5.59
N LEU A 892 18.96 17.19 -5.94
CA LEU A 892 20.04 18.08 -5.45
C LEU A 892 19.87 19.53 -5.92
N ASP A 893 19.23 19.77 -7.06
CA ASP A 893 18.96 21.12 -7.55
C ASP A 893 17.96 21.87 -6.68
N VAL A 894 16.99 21.16 -6.10
CA VAL A 894 16.04 21.71 -5.12
C VAL A 894 16.71 21.88 -3.77
N ILE A 895 17.44 20.87 -3.31
CA ILE A 895 18.11 20.88 -2.01
C ILE A 895 19.12 22.02 -1.90
N LYS A 896 19.92 22.28 -2.95
CA LYS A 896 20.86 23.41 -2.97
C LYS A 896 20.21 24.79 -2.89
N CYS A 897 18.90 24.88 -3.26
CA CYS A 897 18.11 26.11 -3.25
C CYS A 897 17.37 26.34 -1.94
N ALA A 898 17.37 25.38 -1.01
CA ALA A 898 16.70 25.49 0.29
C ALA A 898 17.41 26.49 1.23
N ASP A 899 16.65 27.10 2.12
CA ASP A 899 17.21 27.96 3.20
C ASP A 899 17.75 27.11 4.35
N TYR A 900 17.08 25.98 4.63
CA TYR A 900 17.39 25.09 5.76
C TYR A 900 17.19 23.62 5.35
N LEU A 901 18.05 22.74 5.86
CA LEU A 901 17.98 21.30 5.61
C LEU A 901 17.85 20.53 6.93
N LEU A 902 17.10 19.46 6.87
CA LEU A 902 17.02 18.43 7.91
C LEU A 902 17.42 17.11 7.27
N ASP A 903 18.59 16.58 7.57
CA ASP A 903 19.11 15.33 6.99
C ASP A 903 18.93 14.16 7.95
N LEU A 904 18.06 13.21 7.57
CA LEU A 904 17.71 12.03 8.36
C LEU A 904 18.51 10.81 7.89
N GLY A 905 18.91 9.98 8.82
CA GLY A 905 19.70 8.80 8.50
C GLY A 905 20.21 8.07 9.75
N PRO A 906 21.45 7.53 9.68
CA PRO A 906 22.33 7.47 8.50
C PRO A 906 21.87 6.48 7.42
N GLU A 907 21.15 5.42 7.81
CA GLU A 907 20.67 4.36 6.92
C GLU A 907 19.14 4.34 6.83
N GLY A 908 18.58 3.38 6.10
CA GLY A 908 17.15 3.10 6.05
C GLY A 908 16.69 2.11 7.14
N GLY A 909 15.38 2.06 7.41
CA GLY A 909 14.78 1.12 8.35
C GLY A 909 15.28 1.26 9.78
N SER A 910 15.66 0.15 10.41
CA SER A 910 16.16 0.13 11.80
C SER A 910 17.48 0.89 11.99
N GLY A 911 18.29 1.01 10.95
CA GLY A 911 19.52 1.79 10.93
C GLY A 911 19.31 3.30 10.78
N GLY A 912 18.09 3.73 10.48
CA GLY A 912 17.69 5.13 10.30
C GLY A 912 17.01 5.74 11.53
N GLY A 913 16.20 6.76 11.28
CA GLY A 913 15.32 7.36 12.28
C GLY A 913 15.99 8.36 13.22
N THR A 914 17.19 8.83 12.88
CA THR A 914 17.91 9.87 13.64
C THR A 914 18.22 11.08 12.76
N LEU A 915 18.42 12.22 13.37
CA LEU A 915 18.90 13.43 12.70
C LEU A 915 20.43 13.35 12.57
N VAL A 916 20.91 13.25 11.33
CA VAL A 916 22.36 13.23 11.05
C VAL A 916 22.95 14.62 11.20
N THR A 917 22.29 15.61 10.60
CA THR A 917 22.69 17.02 10.66
C THR A 917 21.51 17.92 10.26
N CYS A 918 21.57 19.19 10.65
CA CYS A 918 20.65 20.22 10.21
C CYS A 918 21.36 21.55 10.04
N GLY A 919 20.79 22.44 9.24
CA GLY A 919 21.35 23.76 9.00
C GLY A 919 21.22 24.19 7.55
N THR A 920 22.01 25.19 7.14
CA THR A 920 22.05 25.59 5.72
C THR A 920 22.63 24.49 4.83
N PRO A 921 22.35 24.48 3.53
CA PRO A 921 22.96 23.53 2.60
C PRO A 921 24.50 23.45 2.71
N GLU A 922 25.15 24.59 2.95
CA GLU A 922 26.62 24.70 3.12
C GLU A 922 27.06 23.96 4.41
N ALA A 923 26.33 24.13 5.51
CA ALA A 923 26.60 23.44 6.77
C ALA A 923 26.45 21.93 6.65
N VAL A 924 25.39 21.47 5.97
CA VAL A 924 25.16 20.04 5.70
C VAL A 924 26.25 19.46 4.79
N ALA A 925 26.68 20.19 3.76
CA ALA A 925 27.76 19.79 2.86
C ALA A 925 29.13 19.67 3.56
N ALA A 926 29.30 20.34 4.70
CA ALA A 926 30.50 20.22 5.53
C ALA A 926 30.49 19.00 6.45
N CYS A 927 29.33 18.41 6.68
CA CYS A 927 29.15 17.23 7.54
C CYS A 927 29.55 15.94 6.80
N GLY A 928 30.68 15.32 7.17
CA GLY A 928 31.16 14.08 6.54
C GLY A 928 30.24 12.85 6.76
N ALA A 929 29.41 12.85 7.81
CA ALA A 929 28.48 11.76 8.10
C ALA A 929 27.20 11.81 7.24
N SER A 930 26.92 12.96 6.61
CA SER A 930 25.74 13.13 5.75
C SER A 930 26.03 12.64 4.33
N TYR A 931 25.31 11.62 3.89
CA TYR A 931 25.37 11.22 2.48
C TYR A 931 24.87 12.33 1.56
N THR A 932 23.77 12.97 1.89
CA THR A 932 23.25 14.14 1.15
C THR A 932 24.32 15.24 1.06
N GLY A 933 25.01 15.53 2.17
CA GLY A 933 26.08 16.51 2.22
C GLY A 933 27.26 16.18 1.29
N GLN A 934 27.65 14.91 1.19
CA GLN A 934 28.73 14.46 0.30
C GLN A 934 28.45 14.76 -1.18
N TYR A 935 27.20 14.48 -1.64
CA TYR A 935 26.77 14.79 -3.03
C TYR A 935 26.58 16.28 -3.23
N LEU A 936 25.94 16.97 -2.26
CA LEU A 936 25.68 18.41 -2.32
C LEU A 936 26.98 19.25 -2.43
N LYS A 937 28.06 18.82 -1.80
CA LYS A 937 29.38 19.47 -1.86
C LYS A 937 29.89 19.66 -3.30
N LYS A 938 29.49 18.75 -4.22
CA LYS A 938 29.87 18.86 -5.64
C LYS A 938 29.06 19.95 -6.36
N MET A 939 27.84 20.23 -5.89
CA MET A 939 26.91 21.17 -6.51
C MET A 939 27.07 22.62 -6.00
N LEU A 940 27.64 22.81 -4.80
CA LEU A 940 27.85 24.10 -4.17
C LEU A 940 29.23 24.73 -4.52
N ARG A 941 30.07 23.98 -5.24
CA ARG A 941 31.36 24.48 -5.80
C ARG A 941 31.11 25.19 -7.13
#